data_a35005b3d44a5537d742664a0fda9dde
#
_entry.id   a35005b3d44a5537d742664a0fda9dde
#
_cell.length_a   1.000
_cell.length_b   1.000
_cell.length_c   1.000
_cell.angle_alpha   90.00
_cell.angle_beta   90.00
_cell.angle_gamma   90.00
#
_symmetry.space_group_name_H-M   'P 1'
#
loop_
_entity.id
_entity.type
_entity.pdbx_description
1 polymer ?
#
loop_
_entity_poly.entity_id
_entity_poly.type
_entity_poly.pdbx_seq_one_letter_code
_entity_poly.pdbx_strand_id
1 'polypeptide(L)'
;MKCTILHESRGRLRVHVCNVRMTLHRADVLEAYLNHHDAVSKAKVYERTGDVVVCYTGSRKAAVAALSGYRFDDPELDALVTSTDSRRINQEYQEKMYDLVAGRVLRKLFLPAPLDAAYTVLRSLHFLWKGVRCLWRRRLEVEVLDALSIGVSILRGDFATAGSVMFLLNVGSLREEWTRKKSLDDLARSMALNVDKVWVRAQGTEVLMPLTKVHPGDEIVVRSGNMIPLDGTVIEGEAMVNQAALTGESMPVRKITGATVYAGTVVEEGECVLTTKAEGGTNRYDKIVAMIEESEKLKSSTENRALALADRLVPWCLGATIVTYALTRNATRAISCLMVDFSCALKLSMPLAVLSAMRECGASHITVKGGKYLEALSKADTIVFDKTGTLTRATPKVVKVVPFSGRTEAEVLQLAACLEEHFPHSMANAVVREAKERGISHEEMHSEVEYIVAHGIASRVSGDRVVIGSYHFVFEDEHCSIPEEERQKFDDLEPEYSHLYLAASGRLVGVICIADPLRPEAARVLRALRGLGLTRTVMMTGDSERTAAAIAKQVGVDRFFAEVLPEDKAAFVQKSKSEGHTVVMIGDGINDSPALSAADVGIAINSGAAIAREIADVTIKADSLEELVILKTIANSLQRRVSANYRFVLTFNSALIALGALGILQPASSAMLHNLSTIGISLKSMTNLIPEEKAQKALAEKN
;
A
#
# COMPACT_ATOMS: atom_id res chain seq x y z
N MET A 1 29.59 -18.53 -13.77
CA MET A 1 28.97 -18.70 -15.10
C MET A 1 29.99 -18.45 -16.22
N LYS A 2 29.98 -19.23 -17.31
CA LYS A 2 30.86 -18.99 -18.47
C LYS A 2 30.14 -18.14 -19.52
N CYS A 3 30.74 -17.01 -19.93
CA CYS A 3 30.12 -16.05 -20.85
C CYS A 3 31.13 -15.58 -21.89
N THR A 4 30.64 -15.27 -23.09
CA THR A 4 31.39 -14.58 -24.13
C THR A 4 30.88 -13.16 -24.30
N ILE A 5 31.75 -12.15 -24.29
CA ILE A 5 31.35 -10.76 -24.51
C ILE A 5 31.07 -10.59 -26.01
N LEU A 6 29.80 -10.23 -26.31
CA LEU A 6 29.37 -9.96 -27.69
C LEU A 6 29.60 -8.51 -28.10
N HIS A 7 29.32 -7.58 -27.16
CA HIS A 7 29.47 -6.16 -27.42
C HIS A 7 29.72 -5.43 -26.10
N GLU A 8 30.55 -4.40 -26.13
CA GLU A 8 30.87 -3.55 -25.02
C GLU A 8 30.81 -2.08 -25.44
N SER A 9 30.19 -1.27 -24.57
CA SER A 9 30.21 0.19 -24.66
C SER A 9 30.35 0.76 -23.25
N ARG A 10 30.63 2.07 -23.10
CA ARG A 10 30.85 2.71 -21.81
C ARG A 10 29.65 2.50 -20.90
N GLY A 11 29.83 1.78 -19.79
CA GLY A 11 28.79 1.48 -18.82
C GLY A 11 27.81 0.37 -19.21
N ARG A 12 28.04 -0.35 -20.35
CA ARG A 12 27.12 -1.41 -20.81
C ARG A 12 27.90 -2.58 -21.43
N LEU A 13 27.58 -3.80 -20.97
CA LEU A 13 28.08 -5.05 -21.47
C LEU A 13 26.95 -5.89 -22.06
N ARG A 14 27.13 -6.49 -23.22
CA ARG A 14 26.29 -7.58 -23.73
C ARG A 14 27.12 -8.84 -23.79
N VAL A 15 26.70 -9.87 -23.08
CA VAL A 15 27.38 -11.16 -23.01
C VAL A 15 26.44 -12.28 -23.42
N HIS A 16 27.01 -13.34 -24.01
CA HIS A 16 26.29 -14.59 -24.31
C HIS A 16 26.69 -15.66 -23.31
N VAL A 17 25.67 -16.32 -22.70
CA VAL A 17 25.89 -17.42 -21.76
C VAL A 17 26.17 -18.70 -22.52
N CYS A 18 27.36 -19.27 -22.30
CA CYS A 18 27.79 -20.46 -23.02
C CYS A 18 27.37 -21.75 -22.33
N ASN A 19 27.03 -22.77 -23.11
CA ASN A 19 26.80 -24.16 -22.65
C ASN A 19 25.66 -24.37 -21.62
N VAL A 20 24.71 -23.44 -21.52
CA VAL A 20 23.52 -23.57 -20.66
C VAL A 20 22.27 -23.28 -21.47
N ARG A 21 21.31 -24.19 -21.43
CA ARG A 21 19.99 -23.92 -22.00
C ARG A 21 19.27 -22.95 -21.05
N MET A 22 19.06 -21.72 -21.52
CA MET A 22 18.37 -20.68 -20.78
C MET A 22 16.87 -20.98 -20.78
N THR A 23 16.33 -21.39 -19.63
CA THR A 23 14.87 -21.50 -19.40
C THR A 23 14.32 -20.18 -18.93
N LEU A 24 12.99 -19.98 -18.96
CA LEU A 24 12.33 -18.78 -18.42
C LEU A 24 12.74 -18.55 -16.98
N HIS A 25 12.67 -19.58 -16.14
CA HIS A 25 13.05 -19.51 -14.73
C HIS A 25 14.52 -19.13 -14.52
N ARG A 26 15.46 -19.81 -15.18
CA ARG A 26 16.89 -19.47 -15.09
C ARG A 26 17.20 -18.05 -15.54
N ALA A 27 16.47 -17.56 -16.54
CA ALA A 27 16.62 -16.18 -17.00
C ALA A 27 16.12 -15.17 -15.98
N ASP A 28 15.02 -15.46 -15.28
CA ASP A 28 14.47 -14.61 -14.23
C ASP A 28 15.36 -14.59 -12.98
N VAL A 29 15.87 -15.76 -12.56
CA VAL A 29 16.82 -15.86 -11.43
C VAL A 29 18.11 -15.10 -11.71
N LEU A 30 18.69 -15.27 -12.91
CA LEU A 30 19.89 -14.54 -13.30
C LEU A 30 19.66 -13.03 -13.39
N GLU A 31 18.50 -12.60 -13.93
CA GLU A 31 18.15 -11.18 -14.02
C GLU A 31 17.93 -10.58 -12.61
N ALA A 32 17.27 -11.29 -11.71
CA ALA A 32 17.07 -10.89 -10.32
C ALA A 32 18.41 -10.78 -9.59
N TYR A 33 19.25 -11.80 -9.66
CA TYR A 33 20.58 -11.79 -9.05
C TYR A 33 21.42 -10.57 -9.50
N LEU A 34 21.48 -10.33 -10.81
CA LEU A 34 22.27 -9.22 -11.34
C LEU A 34 21.71 -7.85 -10.92
N ASN A 35 20.39 -7.68 -10.87
CA ASN A 35 19.78 -6.43 -10.46
C ASN A 35 19.89 -6.17 -8.94
N HIS A 36 20.15 -7.20 -8.12
CA HIS A 36 20.43 -7.05 -6.69
C HIS A 36 21.90 -6.79 -6.36
N HIS A 37 22.77 -6.84 -7.37
CA HIS A 37 24.21 -6.65 -7.16
C HIS A 37 24.59 -5.17 -7.26
N ASP A 38 25.25 -4.60 -6.24
CA ASP A 38 25.59 -3.17 -6.15
C ASP A 38 26.36 -2.60 -7.36
N ALA A 39 27.14 -3.45 -8.04
CA ALA A 39 27.89 -3.04 -9.23
C ALA A 39 27.02 -2.90 -10.50
N VAL A 40 25.76 -3.32 -10.48
CA VAL A 40 24.88 -3.38 -11.64
C VAL A 40 23.72 -2.40 -11.45
N SER A 41 23.61 -1.44 -12.33
CA SER A 41 22.48 -0.49 -12.30
C SER A 41 21.22 -1.07 -12.94
N LYS A 42 21.38 -1.94 -13.96
CA LYS A 42 20.26 -2.62 -14.62
C LYS A 42 20.79 -3.81 -15.41
N ALA A 43 20.14 -4.96 -15.26
CA ALA A 43 20.40 -6.14 -16.10
C ALA A 43 19.14 -6.57 -16.84
N LYS A 44 19.29 -7.17 -18.02
CA LYS A 44 18.22 -7.80 -18.78
C LYS A 44 18.73 -9.07 -19.45
N VAL A 45 18.03 -10.16 -19.22
CA VAL A 45 18.36 -11.49 -19.75
C VAL A 45 17.38 -11.87 -20.85
N TYR A 46 17.90 -12.30 -22.01
CA TYR A 46 17.12 -12.73 -23.16
C TYR A 46 17.17 -14.27 -23.26
N GLU A 47 16.08 -14.93 -22.86
CA GLU A 47 16.00 -16.40 -22.75
C GLU A 47 16.17 -17.10 -24.10
N ARG A 48 15.67 -16.52 -25.21
CA ARG A 48 15.74 -17.13 -26.56
C ARG A 48 17.13 -17.16 -27.12
N THR A 49 17.93 -16.14 -26.85
CA THR A 49 19.29 -16.01 -27.39
C THR A 49 20.36 -16.40 -26.38
N GLY A 50 20.01 -16.50 -25.09
CA GLY A 50 20.98 -16.69 -24.00
C GLY A 50 21.84 -15.46 -23.75
N ASP A 51 21.46 -14.29 -24.26
CA ASP A 51 22.23 -13.06 -24.11
C ASP A 51 21.80 -12.33 -22.83
N VAL A 52 22.77 -11.70 -22.18
CA VAL A 52 22.60 -10.87 -21.01
C VAL A 52 23.14 -9.48 -21.29
N VAL A 53 22.32 -8.46 -21.09
CA VAL A 53 22.75 -7.05 -21.17
C VAL A 53 22.83 -6.51 -19.75
N VAL A 54 24.01 -6.04 -19.36
CA VAL A 54 24.30 -5.47 -18.05
C VAL A 54 24.72 -4.02 -18.22
N CYS A 55 23.99 -3.11 -17.57
CA CYS A 55 24.40 -1.72 -17.39
C CYS A 55 25.02 -1.58 -15.99
N TYR A 56 26.16 -0.94 -15.88
CA TYR A 56 26.89 -0.80 -14.62
C TYR A 56 27.35 0.63 -14.40
N THR A 57 27.38 1.03 -13.11
CA THR A 57 27.92 2.30 -12.64
C THR A 57 29.19 2.00 -11.84
N GLY A 58 30.36 2.44 -12.35
CA GLY A 58 31.64 2.18 -11.68
C GLY A 58 32.57 1.24 -12.46
N SER A 59 33.18 0.26 -11.76
CA SER A 59 34.22 -0.59 -12.34
C SER A 59 33.68 -1.72 -13.22
N ARG A 60 34.18 -1.79 -14.47
CA ARG A 60 33.94 -2.95 -15.37
C ARG A 60 34.30 -4.30 -14.71
N LYS A 61 35.39 -4.32 -13.90
CA LYS A 61 35.82 -5.55 -13.22
C LYS A 61 34.75 -6.05 -12.22
N ALA A 62 34.06 -5.16 -11.53
CA ALA A 62 33.00 -5.52 -10.61
C ALA A 62 31.77 -6.12 -11.33
N ALA A 63 31.36 -5.55 -12.47
CA ALA A 63 30.28 -6.10 -13.28
C ALA A 63 30.60 -7.48 -13.86
N VAL A 64 31.85 -7.68 -14.29
CA VAL A 64 32.34 -8.99 -14.77
C VAL A 64 32.44 -10.00 -13.62
N ALA A 65 32.85 -9.57 -12.42
CA ALA A 65 32.88 -10.41 -11.22
C ALA A 65 31.48 -10.88 -10.83
N ALA A 66 30.49 -9.98 -10.87
CA ALA A 66 29.08 -10.34 -10.65
C ALA A 66 28.59 -11.42 -11.62
N LEU A 67 28.88 -11.27 -12.91
CA LEU A 67 28.54 -12.29 -13.94
C LEU A 67 29.24 -13.62 -13.69
N SER A 68 30.54 -13.61 -13.32
CA SER A 68 31.31 -14.83 -13.12
C SER A 68 30.94 -15.56 -11.81
N GLY A 69 30.52 -14.83 -10.78
CA GLY A 69 30.13 -15.37 -9.49
C GLY A 69 28.80 -16.13 -9.50
N TYR A 70 27.95 -15.90 -10.50
CA TYR A 70 26.65 -16.57 -10.58
C TYR A 70 26.78 -18.09 -10.84
N ARG A 71 25.99 -18.88 -10.09
CA ARG A 71 25.85 -20.32 -10.27
C ARG A 71 24.41 -20.66 -10.63
N PHE A 72 24.20 -21.45 -11.66
CA PHE A 72 22.88 -21.95 -12.02
C PHE A 72 22.45 -23.03 -11.02
N ASP A 73 21.14 -23.12 -10.82
CA ASP A 73 20.48 -24.11 -9.97
C ASP A 73 20.95 -24.04 -8.49
N ASP A 74 21.27 -22.84 -8.01
CA ASP A 74 21.58 -22.56 -6.61
C ASP A 74 20.27 -22.28 -5.86
N PRO A 75 19.91 -23.10 -4.84
CA PRO A 75 18.63 -22.94 -4.12
C PRO A 75 18.47 -21.59 -3.44
N GLU A 76 19.57 -20.94 -3.01
CA GLU A 76 19.51 -19.61 -2.41
C GLU A 76 19.16 -18.54 -3.44
N LEU A 77 19.62 -18.70 -4.67
CA LEU A 77 19.32 -17.78 -5.77
C LEU A 77 17.93 -18.03 -6.37
N ASP A 78 17.46 -19.27 -6.39
CA ASP A 78 16.11 -19.61 -6.83
C ASP A 78 15.04 -18.94 -5.96
N ALA A 79 15.31 -18.75 -4.65
CA ALA A 79 14.44 -18.03 -3.74
C ALA A 79 14.29 -16.52 -4.04
N LEU A 80 15.16 -15.94 -4.90
CA LEU A 80 15.04 -14.56 -5.35
C LEU A 80 13.88 -14.34 -6.33
N VAL A 81 13.37 -15.40 -6.95
CA VAL A 81 12.30 -15.33 -7.94
C VAL A 81 11.09 -16.09 -7.48
N THR A 82 10.07 -15.36 -7.08
CA THR A 82 8.79 -15.92 -6.59
C THR A 82 7.87 -16.38 -7.71
N SER A 83 8.01 -15.85 -8.93
CA SER A 83 7.23 -16.29 -10.11
C SER A 83 7.88 -15.90 -11.44
N THR A 84 7.71 -16.74 -12.46
CA THR A 84 8.10 -16.49 -13.88
C THR A 84 6.96 -15.87 -14.70
N ASP A 85 5.88 -15.42 -14.04
CA ASP A 85 4.62 -15.03 -14.69
C ASP A 85 4.77 -13.88 -15.68
N SER A 86 5.62 -12.89 -15.40
CA SER A 86 5.82 -11.75 -16.30
C SER A 86 6.36 -12.15 -17.67
N ARG A 87 7.32 -13.10 -17.73
CA ARG A 87 7.85 -13.60 -18.99
C ARG A 87 6.83 -14.47 -19.71
N ARG A 88 6.10 -15.31 -18.97
CA ARG A 88 5.01 -16.14 -19.51
C ARG A 88 3.91 -15.27 -20.11
N ILE A 89 3.46 -14.23 -19.42
CA ILE A 89 2.47 -13.26 -19.92
C ILE A 89 2.95 -12.61 -21.23
N ASN A 90 4.22 -12.18 -21.28
CA ASN A 90 4.78 -11.58 -22.50
C ASN A 90 4.89 -12.57 -23.65
N GLN A 91 5.28 -13.82 -23.38
CA GLN A 91 5.40 -14.87 -24.39
C GLN A 91 4.02 -15.23 -24.95
N GLU A 92 3.01 -15.49 -24.10
CA GLU A 92 1.64 -15.78 -24.53
C GLU A 92 1.06 -14.64 -25.37
N TYR A 93 1.34 -13.39 -25.01
CA TYR A 93 0.92 -12.23 -25.79
C TYR A 93 1.58 -12.20 -27.16
N GLN A 94 2.90 -12.41 -27.22
CA GLN A 94 3.63 -12.43 -28.49
C GLN A 94 3.14 -13.54 -29.41
N GLU A 95 2.95 -14.76 -28.90
CA GLU A 95 2.45 -15.90 -29.67
C GLU A 95 1.06 -15.60 -30.26
N LYS A 96 0.11 -15.17 -29.42
CA LYS A 96 -1.25 -14.78 -29.86
C LYS A 96 -1.22 -13.63 -30.87
N MET A 97 -0.32 -12.66 -30.70
CA MET A 97 -0.19 -11.53 -31.64
C MET A 97 0.41 -11.97 -32.97
N TYR A 98 1.43 -12.85 -32.96
CA TYR A 98 2.00 -13.44 -34.19
C TYR A 98 0.95 -14.25 -34.93
N ASP A 99 0.15 -15.07 -34.22
CA ASP A 99 -0.92 -15.86 -34.84
C ASP A 99 -1.99 -14.98 -35.50
N LEU A 100 -2.39 -13.88 -34.84
CA LEU A 100 -3.33 -12.92 -35.39
C LEU A 100 -2.80 -12.23 -36.65
N VAL A 101 -1.55 -11.75 -36.61
CA VAL A 101 -0.94 -11.01 -37.72
C VAL A 101 -0.60 -11.97 -38.87
N ALA A 102 0.10 -13.07 -38.56
CA ALA A 102 0.47 -14.07 -39.57
C ALA A 102 -0.77 -14.69 -40.23
N GLY A 103 -1.78 -15.06 -39.42
CA GLY A 103 -3.04 -15.59 -39.93
C GLY A 103 -3.74 -14.62 -40.88
N ARG A 104 -3.70 -13.29 -40.60
CA ARG A 104 -4.25 -12.28 -41.51
C ARG A 104 -3.45 -12.15 -42.82
N VAL A 105 -2.13 -12.12 -42.71
CA VAL A 105 -1.24 -11.99 -43.87
C VAL A 105 -1.34 -13.21 -44.77
N LEU A 106 -1.23 -14.42 -44.23
CA LEU A 106 -1.34 -15.68 -44.96
C LEU A 106 -2.71 -15.80 -45.62
N ARG A 107 -3.79 -15.48 -44.92
CA ARG A 107 -5.13 -15.49 -45.48
C ARG A 107 -5.24 -14.57 -46.68
N LYS A 108 -4.77 -13.32 -46.55
CA LYS A 108 -4.85 -12.32 -47.63
C LYS A 108 -3.97 -12.69 -48.84
N LEU A 109 -2.90 -13.46 -48.66
CA LEU A 109 -1.99 -13.89 -49.71
C LEU A 109 -2.46 -15.16 -50.42
N PHE A 110 -3.02 -16.13 -49.69
CA PHE A 110 -3.26 -17.47 -50.21
C PHE A 110 -4.77 -17.83 -50.36
N LEU A 111 -5.68 -17.09 -49.72
CA LEU A 111 -7.09 -17.44 -49.78
C LEU A 111 -7.78 -16.72 -50.97
N PRO A 112 -8.46 -17.42 -51.87
CA PRO A 112 -9.27 -16.80 -52.92
C PRO A 112 -10.39 -15.92 -52.32
N ALA A 113 -10.73 -14.81 -53.00
CA ALA A 113 -11.68 -13.83 -52.53
C ALA A 113 -13.04 -14.39 -52.03
N PRO A 114 -13.67 -15.38 -52.70
CA PRO A 114 -14.95 -15.96 -52.20
C PRO A 114 -14.77 -16.69 -50.85
N LEU A 115 -13.65 -17.40 -50.68
CA LEU A 115 -13.37 -18.11 -49.44
C LEU A 115 -12.99 -17.16 -48.29
N ASP A 116 -12.30 -16.06 -48.60
CA ASP A 116 -12.01 -15.00 -47.60
C ASP A 116 -13.31 -14.29 -47.15
N ALA A 117 -14.25 -14.06 -48.09
CA ALA A 117 -15.58 -13.53 -47.77
C ALA A 117 -16.36 -14.49 -46.85
N ALA A 118 -16.43 -15.77 -47.20
CA ALA A 118 -17.13 -16.79 -46.42
C ALA A 118 -16.51 -16.91 -45.00
N TYR A 119 -15.19 -16.92 -44.90
CA TYR A 119 -14.49 -16.91 -43.60
C TYR A 119 -14.79 -15.66 -42.78
N THR A 120 -14.83 -14.48 -43.42
CA THR A 120 -15.15 -13.20 -42.76
C THR A 120 -16.58 -13.22 -42.21
N VAL A 121 -17.57 -13.74 -42.98
CA VAL A 121 -18.94 -13.91 -42.52
C VAL A 121 -19.01 -14.89 -41.35
N LEU A 122 -18.36 -16.04 -41.42
CA LEU A 122 -18.36 -17.02 -40.35
C LEU A 122 -17.81 -16.43 -39.06
N ARG A 123 -16.71 -15.71 -39.16
CA ARG A 123 -16.07 -15.09 -37.98
C ARG A 123 -16.85 -13.93 -37.39
N SER A 124 -17.64 -13.23 -38.21
CA SER A 124 -18.53 -12.14 -37.75
C SER A 124 -19.65 -12.61 -36.85
N LEU A 125 -20.09 -13.86 -36.97
CA LEU A 125 -21.15 -14.44 -36.15
C LEU A 125 -20.91 -14.27 -34.65
N HIS A 126 -19.66 -14.38 -34.24
CA HIS A 126 -19.27 -14.18 -32.84
C HIS A 126 -19.54 -12.73 -32.36
N PHE A 127 -19.19 -11.74 -33.16
CA PHE A 127 -19.44 -10.32 -32.85
C PHE A 127 -20.92 -9.97 -32.91
N LEU A 128 -21.61 -10.44 -33.94
CA LEU A 128 -23.05 -10.25 -34.10
C LEU A 128 -23.82 -10.85 -32.92
N TRP A 129 -23.45 -12.07 -32.48
CA TRP A 129 -24.08 -12.72 -31.35
C TRP A 129 -23.85 -11.93 -30.04
N LYS A 130 -22.67 -11.36 -29.82
CA LYS A 130 -22.39 -10.49 -28.66
C LYS A 130 -23.32 -9.26 -28.67
N GLY A 131 -23.45 -8.59 -29.80
CA GLY A 131 -24.36 -7.43 -29.95
C GLY A 131 -25.81 -7.78 -29.71
N VAL A 132 -26.31 -8.88 -30.31
CA VAL A 132 -27.68 -9.37 -30.09
C VAL A 132 -27.95 -9.73 -28.64
N ARG A 133 -26.99 -10.40 -27.98
CA ARG A 133 -27.10 -10.74 -26.56
C ARG A 133 -27.16 -9.49 -25.67
N CYS A 134 -26.42 -8.44 -26.02
CA CYS A 134 -26.42 -7.17 -25.32
C CYS A 134 -27.80 -6.48 -25.45
N LEU A 135 -28.36 -6.43 -26.66
CA LEU A 135 -29.70 -5.90 -26.92
C LEU A 135 -30.78 -6.71 -26.20
N TRP A 136 -30.67 -8.04 -26.16
CA TRP A 136 -31.64 -8.90 -25.47
C TRP A 136 -31.63 -8.62 -23.93
N ARG A 137 -30.49 -8.22 -23.40
CA ARG A 137 -30.35 -7.77 -22.01
C ARG A 137 -30.81 -6.32 -21.77
N ARG A 138 -31.34 -5.66 -22.80
CA ARG A 138 -31.77 -4.25 -22.80
C ARG A 138 -30.64 -3.28 -22.41
N ARG A 139 -29.39 -3.62 -22.76
CA ARG A 139 -28.24 -2.76 -22.53
C ARG A 139 -27.70 -2.29 -23.87
N LEU A 140 -27.37 -0.99 -23.95
CA LEU A 140 -26.70 -0.40 -25.12
C LEU A 140 -25.24 -0.17 -24.75
N GLU A 141 -24.41 -1.16 -25.05
CA GLU A 141 -22.96 -1.17 -24.78
C GLU A 141 -22.23 -1.16 -26.14
N VAL A 142 -20.88 -1.06 -26.09
CA VAL A 142 -20.04 -0.95 -27.30
C VAL A 142 -20.19 -2.14 -28.25
N GLU A 143 -20.48 -3.32 -27.72
CA GLU A 143 -20.71 -4.54 -28.50
C GLU A 143 -21.86 -4.38 -29.54
N VAL A 144 -22.80 -3.47 -29.28
CA VAL A 144 -23.86 -3.14 -30.24
C VAL A 144 -23.30 -2.33 -31.40
N LEU A 145 -22.39 -1.37 -31.13
CA LEU A 145 -21.75 -0.57 -32.19
C LEU A 145 -20.88 -1.46 -33.09
N ASP A 146 -20.08 -2.35 -32.47
CA ASP A 146 -19.25 -3.30 -33.19
C ASP A 146 -20.05 -4.23 -34.08
N ALA A 147 -21.13 -4.82 -33.53
CA ALA A 147 -22.03 -5.70 -34.28
C ALA A 147 -22.69 -4.98 -35.45
N LEU A 148 -23.17 -3.76 -35.24
CA LEU A 148 -23.79 -2.96 -36.29
C LEU A 148 -22.80 -2.60 -37.41
N SER A 149 -21.60 -2.18 -37.05
CA SER A 149 -20.57 -1.81 -38.03
C SER A 149 -20.11 -2.98 -38.88
N ILE A 150 -19.89 -4.14 -38.26
CA ILE A 150 -19.54 -5.38 -38.96
C ILE A 150 -20.73 -5.86 -39.81
N GLY A 151 -21.93 -5.90 -39.24
CA GLY A 151 -23.14 -6.35 -39.91
C GLY A 151 -23.48 -5.51 -41.14
N VAL A 152 -23.49 -4.19 -41.02
CA VAL A 152 -23.76 -3.28 -42.16
C VAL A 152 -22.65 -3.41 -43.22
N SER A 153 -21.38 -3.56 -42.85
CA SER A 153 -20.31 -3.78 -43.82
C SER A 153 -20.50 -5.08 -44.63
N ILE A 154 -20.89 -6.17 -43.97
CA ILE A 154 -21.19 -7.46 -44.63
C ILE A 154 -22.39 -7.37 -45.56
N LEU A 155 -23.50 -6.76 -45.10
CA LEU A 155 -24.71 -6.57 -45.91
C LEU A 155 -24.43 -5.77 -47.20
N ARG A 156 -23.43 -4.89 -47.17
CA ARG A 156 -22.98 -4.13 -48.35
C ARG A 156 -21.97 -4.88 -49.21
N GLY A 157 -21.54 -6.08 -48.83
CA GLY A 157 -20.51 -6.82 -49.53
C GLY A 157 -19.10 -6.29 -49.29
N ASP A 158 -18.92 -5.36 -48.34
CA ASP A 158 -17.58 -4.82 -47.99
C ASP A 158 -16.91 -5.68 -46.92
N PHE A 159 -16.51 -6.88 -47.35
CA PHE A 159 -15.81 -7.85 -46.47
C PHE A 159 -14.43 -7.37 -46.04
N ALA A 160 -13.78 -6.48 -46.81
CA ALA A 160 -12.48 -5.92 -46.47
C ALA A 160 -12.58 -5.00 -45.25
N THR A 161 -13.57 -4.13 -45.21
CA THR A 161 -13.84 -3.28 -44.03
C THR A 161 -14.26 -4.12 -42.83
N ALA A 162 -15.22 -5.07 -42.98
CA ALA A 162 -15.62 -5.95 -41.88
C ALA A 162 -14.44 -6.75 -41.31
N GLY A 163 -13.59 -7.34 -42.16
CA GLY A 163 -12.41 -8.07 -41.73
C GLY A 163 -11.35 -7.18 -41.06
N SER A 164 -11.22 -5.92 -41.47
CA SER A 164 -10.31 -4.96 -40.88
C SER A 164 -10.75 -4.54 -39.49
N VAL A 165 -12.03 -4.26 -39.33
CA VAL A 165 -12.66 -3.92 -38.05
C VAL A 165 -12.49 -5.07 -37.06
N MET A 166 -12.88 -6.29 -37.42
CA MET A 166 -12.72 -7.47 -36.54
C MET A 166 -11.26 -7.73 -36.16
N PHE A 167 -10.32 -7.49 -37.05
CA PHE A 167 -8.89 -7.62 -36.75
C PHE A 167 -8.44 -6.57 -35.72
N LEU A 168 -8.81 -5.31 -35.91
CA LEU A 168 -8.45 -4.22 -35.00
C LEU A 168 -9.08 -4.43 -33.60
N LEU A 169 -10.32 -4.91 -33.53
CA LEU A 169 -10.98 -5.26 -32.28
C LEU A 169 -10.24 -6.40 -31.55
N ASN A 170 -9.84 -7.45 -32.26
CA ASN A 170 -9.08 -8.56 -31.66
C ASN A 170 -7.69 -8.12 -31.17
N VAL A 171 -6.99 -7.28 -31.94
CA VAL A 171 -5.70 -6.71 -31.52
C VAL A 171 -5.88 -5.82 -30.28
N GLY A 172 -6.96 -5.00 -30.27
CA GLY A 172 -7.30 -4.15 -29.15
C GLY A 172 -7.55 -4.97 -27.87
N SER A 173 -8.41 -5.97 -27.93
CA SER A 173 -8.76 -6.82 -26.78
C SER A 173 -7.58 -7.65 -26.28
N LEU A 174 -6.74 -8.20 -27.17
CA LEU A 174 -5.54 -8.93 -26.78
C LEU A 174 -4.54 -8.03 -26.04
N ARG A 175 -4.38 -6.79 -26.54
CA ARG A 175 -3.50 -5.81 -25.90
C ARG A 175 -4.02 -5.31 -24.55
N GLU A 176 -5.34 -5.15 -24.43
CA GLU A 176 -6.01 -4.81 -23.18
C GLU A 176 -5.78 -5.91 -22.13
N GLU A 177 -6.00 -7.18 -22.48
CA GLU A 177 -5.75 -8.32 -21.59
C GLU A 177 -4.29 -8.38 -21.13
N TRP A 178 -3.35 -8.23 -22.09
CA TRP A 178 -1.94 -8.21 -21.77
C TRP A 178 -1.56 -7.06 -20.82
N THR A 179 -2.03 -5.85 -21.12
CA THR A 179 -1.70 -4.67 -20.32
C THR A 179 -2.23 -4.80 -18.90
N ARG A 180 -3.44 -5.34 -18.72
CA ARG A 180 -4.02 -5.61 -17.41
C ARG A 180 -3.21 -6.66 -16.65
N LYS A 181 -2.94 -7.82 -17.25
CA LYS A 181 -2.14 -8.89 -16.62
C LYS A 181 -0.74 -8.41 -16.24
N LYS A 182 -0.09 -7.65 -17.12
CA LYS A 182 1.24 -7.10 -16.87
C LYS A 182 1.27 -6.11 -15.71
N SER A 183 0.29 -5.22 -15.65
CA SER A 183 0.20 -4.24 -14.55
C SER A 183 -0.07 -4.88 -13.20
N LEU A 184 -0.90 -5.93 -13.15
CA LEU A 184 -1.15 -6.73 -11.95
C LEU A 184 0.11 -7.45 -11.47
N ASP A 185 0.85 -8.07 -12.38
CA ASP A 185 2.12 -8.74 -12.07
C ASP A 185 3.18 -7.75 -11.56
N ASP A 186 3.34 -6.59 -12.22
CA ASP A 186 4.28 -5.55 -11.80
C ASP A 186 3.92 -5.00 -10.41
N LEU A 187 2.63 -4.83 -10.09
CA LEU A 187 2.16 -4.42 -8.78
C LEU A 187 2.42 -5.50 -7.72
N ALA A 188 2.07 -6.76 -8.00
CA ALA A 188 2.30 -7.88 -7.10
C ALA A 188 3.80 -8.03 -6.75
N ARG A 189 4.70 -7.88 -7.72
CA ARG A 189 6.15 -7.89 -7.50
C ARG A 189 6.60 -6.73 -6.62
N SER A 190 6.11 -5.52 -6.86
CA SER A 190 6.44 -4.34 -6.04
C SER A 190 6.01 -4.52 -4.57
N MET A 191 4.87 -5.16 -4.33
CA MET A 191 4.37 -5.45 -2.98
C MET A 191 5.08 -6.65 -2.32
N ALA A 192 5.55 -7.63 -3.10
CA ALA A 192 6.23 -8.82 -2.60
C ALA A 192 7.66 -8.56 -2.08
N LEU A 193 8.31 -7.47 -2.47
CA LEU A 193 9.66 -7.10 -2.03
C LEU A 193 9.76 -6.76 -0.53
N ASN A 194 8.63 -6.53 0.16
CA ASN A 194 8.59 -6.30 1.60
C ASN A 194 8.49 -7.62 2.35
N VAL A 195 9.62 -8.22 2.70
CA VAL A 195 9.70 -9.49 3.44
C VAL A 195 9.39 -9.25 4.91
N ASP A 196 8.29 -9.84 5.44
CA ASP A 196 8.03 -9.88 6.87
C ASP A 196 8.99 -10.88 7.52
N LYS A 197 9.56 -10.48 8.66
CA LYS A 197 10.44 -11.33 9.47
C LYS A 197 9.64 -11.89 10.64
N VAL A 198 9.95 -13.11 11.03
CA VAL A 198 9.32 -13.80 12.15
C VAL A 198 10.39 -14.33 13.10
N TRP A 199 10.05 -14.41 14.39
CA TRP A 199 10.90 -15.05 15.38
C TRP A 199 10.69 -16.55 15.32
N VAL A 200 11.74 -17.30 15.01
CA VAL A 200 11.77 -18.75 15.01
C VAL A 200 12.67 -19.24 16.12
N ARG A 201 12.14 -20.16 16.94
CA ARG A 201 12.89 -20.80 18.01
C ARG A 201 13.60 -22.02 17.47
N ALA A 202 14.93 -22.02 17.48
CA ALA A 202 15.78 -23.13 17.10
C ALA A 202 16.77 -23.44 18.22
N GLN A 203 16.76 -24.67 18.71
CA GLN A 203 17.66 -25.15 19.78
C GLN A 203 17.68 -24.23 21.05
N GLY A 204 16.51 -23.70 21.44
CA GLY A 204 16.36 -22.86 22.62
C GLY A 204 16.80 -21.39 22.42
N THR A 205 17.18 -21.00 21.21
CA THR A 205 17.53 -19.61 20.87
C THR A 205 16.53 -19.07 19.84
N GLU A 206 16.10 -17.83 20.02
CA GLU A 206 15.21 -17.15 19.08
C GLU A 206 16.02 -16.43 17.99
N VAL A 207 15.67 -16.69 16.74
CA VAL A 207 16.32 -16.10 15.57
C VAL A 207 15.28 -15.39 14.71
N LEU A 208 15.52 -14.12 14.40
CA LEU A 208 14.66 -13.35 13.49
C LEU A 208 15.01 -13.69 12.06
N MET A 209 14.12 -14.40 11.36
CA MET A 209 14.33 -14.79 9.96
C MET A 209 13.18 -14.37 9.04
N PRO A 210 13.43 -14.25 7.72
CA PRO A 210 12.37 -14.01 6.77
C PRO A 210 11.32 -15.12 6.78
N LEU A 211 10.04 -14.77 6.70
CA LEU A 211 8.92 -15.72 6.65
C LEU A 211 9.07 -16.76 5.52
N THR A 212 9.72 -16.38 4.42
CA THR A 212 9.99 -17.25 3.27
C THR A 212 10.97 -18.41 3.57
N LYS A 213 11.70 -18.34 4.68
CA LYS A 213 12.66 -19.38 5.11
C LYS A 213 12.09 -20.30 6.22
N VAL A 214 10.83 -20.13 6.57
CA VAL A 214 10.14 -20.96 7.56
C VAL A 214 9.62 -22.23 6.89
N HIS A 215 9.95 -23.37 7.48
CA HIS A 215 9.56 -24.69 7.01
C HIS A 215 8.48 -25.31 7.91
N PRO A 216 7.68 -26.26 7.40
CA PRO A 216 6.75 -27.02 8.22
C PRO A 216 7.46 -27.70 9.39
N GLY A 217 6.95 -27.47 10.59
CA GLY A 217 7.53 -27.99 11.82
C GLY A 217 8.40 -27.01 12.60
N ASP A 218 8.72 -25.85 12.02
CA ASP A 218 9.42 -24.78 12.74
C ASP A 218 8.54 -24.19 13.84
N GLU A 219 9.18 -23.79 14.94
CA GLU A 219 8.54 -23.17 16.09
C GLU A 219 8.60 -21.65 15.97
N ILE A 220 7.45 -21.02 15.80
CA ILE A 220 7.32 -19.56 15.65
C ILE A 220 6.84 -18.95 16.96
N VAL A 221 7.55 -17.93 17.45
CA VAL A 221 7.18 -17.18 18.65
C VAL A 221 6.38 -15.95 18.24
N VAL A 222 5.15 -15.83 18.78
CA VAL A 222 4.25 -14.70 18.51
C VAL A 222 3.88 -14.04 19.82
N ARG A 223 4.19 -12.74 19.93
CA ARG A 223 3.96 -11.91 21.12
C ARG A 223 2.78 -10.98 20.93
N SER A 224 2.29 -10.43 22.03
CA SER A 224 1.24 -9.40 22.04
C SER A 224 1.51 -8.30 21.00
N GLY A 225 0.46 -7.88 20.29
CA GLY A 225 0.51 -6.93 19.19
C GLY A 225 0.96 -7.49 17.85
N ASN A 226 1.42 -8.74 17.77
CA ASN A 226 1.88 -9.36 16.52
C ASN A 226 0.81 -10.23 15.87
N MET A 227 0.85 -10.25 14.55
CA MET A 227 0.01 -11.12 13.72
C MET A 227 0.61 -12.53 13.64
N ILE A 228 -0.23 -13.55 13.73
CA ILE A 228 0.13 -14.93 13.47
C ILE A 228 0.44 -15.09 11.99
N PRO A 229 1.69 -15.44 11.63
CA PRO A 229 2.14 -15.37 10.23
C PRO A 229 1.70 -16.56 9.38
N LEU A 230 1.50 -17.74 10.01
CA LEU A 230 1.14 -19.00 9.37
C LEU A 230 0.16 -19.77 10.23
N ASP A 231 -0.68 -20.59 9.60
CA ASP A 231 -1.54 -21.53 10.31
C ASP A 231 -0.70 -22.51 11.12
N GLY A 232 -1.09 -22.73 12.36
CA GLY A 232 -0.32 -23.61 13.24
C GLY A 232 -1.10 -24.08 14.46
N THR A 233 -0.40 -24.82 15.32
CA THR A 233 -0.92 -25.29 16.60
C THR A 233 -0.03 -24.71 17.71
N VAL A 234 -0.64 -24.14 18.73
CA VAL A 234 0.08 -23.64 19.91
C VAL A 234 0.73 -24.80 20.65
N ILE A 235 2.03 -24.77 20.85
CA ILE A 235 2.80 -25.79 21.58
C ILE A 235 3.17 -25.35 22.99
N GLU A 236 3.28 -24.03 23.21
CA GLU A 236 3.66 -23.45 24.50
C GLU A 236 3.06 -22.04 24.64
N GLY A 237 2.74 -21.65 25.88
CA GLY A 237 2.21 -20.34 26.21
C GLY A 237 0.68 -20.25 26.12
N GLU A 238 0.18 -19.05 26.36
CA GLU A 238 -1.24 -18.69 26.32
C GLU A 238 -1.40 -17.30 25.73
N ALA A 239 -2.37 -17.13 24.85
CA ALA A 239 -2.62 -15.85 24.21
C ALA A 239 -4.12 -15.59 23.98
N MET A 240 -4.52 -14.32 24.09
CA MET A 240 -5.81 -13.83 23.62
C MET A 240 -5.66 -13.43 22.14
N VAL A 241 -6.35 -14.14 21.26
CA VAL A 241 -6.20 -13.98 19.82
C VAL A 241 -7.46 -13.38 19.21
N ASN A 242 -7.33 -12.21 18.60
CA ASN A 242 -8.41 -11.58 17.83
C ASN A 242 -8.54 -12.28 16.48
N GLN A 243 -9.72 -12.83 16.24
CA GLN A 243 -10.07 -13.56 15.01
C GLN A 243 -11.12 -12.79 14.17
N ALA A 244 -11.38 -11.52 14.47
CA ALA A 244 -12.40 -10.71 13.81
C ALA A 244 -12.25 -10.68 12.26
N ALA A 245 -11.03 -10.73 11.77
CA ALA A 245 -10.75 -10.79 10.34
C ALA A 245 -11.26 -12.09 9.65
N LEU A 246 -11.43 -13.18 10.40
CA LEU A 246 -11.89 -14.46 9.89
C LEU A 246 -13.35 -14.75 10.23
N THR A 247 -13.78 -14.41 11.45
CA THR A 247 -15.10 -14.79 11.98
C THR A 247 -16.09 -13.64 12.00
N GLY A 248 -15.61 -12.39 11.91
CA GLY A 248 -16.41 -11.18 12.09
C GLY A 248 -16.75 -10.87 13.56
N GLU A 249 -16.31 -11.68 14.50
CA GLU A 249 -16.53 -11.50 15.94
C GLU A 249 -15.38 -10.67 16.54
N SER A 250 -15.69 -9.58 17.18
CA SER A 250 -14.69 -8.64 17.75
C SER A 250 -14.12 -9.06 19.12
N MET A 251 -14.66 -10.09 19.76
CA MET A 251 -14.12 -10.57 21.04
C MET A 251 -12.93 -11.52 20.81
N PRO A 252 -11.77 -11.25 21.46
CA PRO A 252 -10.61 -12.12 21.34
C PRO A 252 -10.88 -13.49 22.01
N VAL A 253 -10.34 -14.53 21.39
CA VAL A 253 -10.51 -15.93 21.82
C VAL A 253 -9.23 -16.40 22.52
N ARG A 254 -9.39 -16.96 23.72
CA ARG A 254 -8.28 -17.55 24.46
C ARG A 254 -7.75 -18.80 23.76
N LYS A 255 -6.45 -18.80 23.45
CA LYS A 255 -5.72 -19.92 22.85
C LYS A 255 -4.68 -20.44 23.81
N ILE A 256 -4.78 -21.73 24.12
CA ILE A 256 -3.88 -22.45 25.01
C ILE A 256 -3.14 -23.52 24.23
N THR A 257 -2.17 -24.15 24.84
CA THR A 257 -1.42 -25.29 24.24
C THR A 257 -2.38 -26.36 23.67
N GLY A 258 -2.13 -26.75 22.42
CA GLY A 258 -2.97 -27.66 21.62
C GLY A 258 -4.05 -26.95 20.78
N ALA A 259 -4.30 -25.65 20.97
CA ALA A 259 -5.27 -24.90 20.21
C ALA A 259 -4.74 -24.58 18.80
N THR A 260 -5.61 -24.66 17.80
CA THR A 260 -5.29 -24.21 16.44
C THR A 260 -5.40 -22.69 16.35
N VAL A 261 -4.42 -22.08 15.70
CA VAL A 261 -4.37 -20.65 15.37
C VAL A 261 -4.23 -20.46 13.87
N TYR A 262 -4.75 -19.36 13.37
CA TYR A 262 -4.86 -19.09 11.93
C TYR A 262 -4.02 -17.89 11.52
N ALA A 263 -3.40 -18.01 10.36
CA ALA A 263 -2.65 -16.90 9.76
C ALA A 263 -3.55 -15.67 9.54
N GLY A 264 -3.02 -14.49 9.88
CA GLY A 264 -3.77 -13.23 9.74
C GLY A 264 -4.57 -12.84 10.98
N THR A 265 -4.65 -13.70 12.01
CA THR A 265 -5.20 -13.34 13.33
C THR A 265 -4.13 -12.68 14.19
N VAL A 266 -4.52 -11.94 15.21
CA VAL A 266 -3.60 -11.10 15.99
C VAL A 266 -3.65 -11.48 17.47
N VAL A 267 -2.48 -11.60 18.07
CA VAL A 267 -2.34 -11.77 19.53
C VAL A 267 -2.54 -10.42 20.20
N GLU A 268 -3.64 -10.23 20.94
CA GLU A 268 -3.89 -9.01 21.70
C GLU A 268 -3.14 -9.00 23.02
N GLU A 269 -3.20 -10.11 23.75
CA GLU A 269 -2.52 -10.26 25.05
C GLU A 269 -1.83 -11.62 25.13
N GLY A 270 -0.72 -11.69 25.87
CA GLY A 270 0.06 -12.90 26.10
C GLY A 270 1.11 -13.17 25.02
N GLU A 271 1.69 -14.36 25.10
CA GLU A 271 2.70 -14.87 24.15
C GLU A 271 2.41 -16.34 23.90
N CYS A 272 2.56 -16.77 22.66
CA CYS A 272 2.45 -18.19 22.32
C CYS A 272 3.54 -18.62 21.33
N VAL A 273 3.99 -19.86 21.48
CA VAL A 273 4.84 -20.54 20.52
C VAL A 273 3.95 -21.50 19.74
N LEU A 274 3.98 -21.40 18.43
CA LEU A 274 3.21 -22.24 17.53
C LEU A 274 4.12 -23.05 16.62
N THR A 275 3.74 -24.30 16.35
CA THR A 275 4.35 -25.07 15.27
C THR A 275 3.53 -24.91 14.00
N THR A 276 4.21 -24.59 12.89
CA THR A 276 3.54 -24.39 11.60
C THR A 276 3.42 -25.67 10.81
N LYS A 277 2.30 -25.82 10.09
CA LYS A 277 2.04 -26.89 9.13
C LYS A 277 2.25 -26.46 7.68
N ALA A 278 2.43 -25.18 7.43
CA ALA A 278 2.55 -24.59 6.10
C ALA A 278 3.97 -24.11 5.82
N GLU A 279 4.41 -24.21 4.57
CA GLU A 279 5.65 -23.56 4.11
C GLU A 279 5.48 -22.05 4.05
N GLY A 280 6.46 -21.32 4.61
CA GLY A 280 6.51 -19.87 4.50
C GLY A 280 6.88 -19.48 3.08
N GLY A 281 5.95 -18.85 2.35
CA GLY A 281 6.25 -18.27 1.04
C GLY A 281 5.31 -18.61 -0.10
N THR A 282 4.74 -19.79 -0.16
CA THR A 282 3.86 -20.22 -1.26
C THR A 282 2.51 -19.49 -1.29
N ASN A 283 1.99 -19.04 -0.16
CA ASN A 283 0.67 -18.40 -0.07
C ASN A 283 0.71 -16.84 -0.11
N ARG A 284 1.90 -16.22 -0.10
CA ARG A 284 1.99 -14.76 0.00
C ARG A 284 1.70 -14.07 -1.33
N TYR A 285 2.25 -14.58 -2.42
CA TYR A 285 1.97 -14.07 -3.77
C TYR A 285 0.48 -14.21 -4.09
N ASP A 286 -0.10 -15.37 -3.79
CA ASP A 286 -1.53 -15.62 -3.99
C ASP A 286 -2.40 -14.71 -3.12
N LYS A 287 -2.01 -14.44 -1.85
CA LYS A 287 -2.69 -13.45 -0.99
C LYS A 287 -2.56 -12.04 -1.53
N ILE A 288 -1.39 -11.65 -2.06
CA ILE A 288 -1.21 -10.33 -2.68
C ILE A 288 -2.05 -10.22 -3.95
N VAL A 289 -2.06 -11.25 -4.80
CA VAL A 289 -2.91 -11.29 -5.99
C VAL A 289 -4.39 -11.22 -5.62
N ALA A 290 -4.82 -12.00 -4.62
CA ALA A 290 -6.20 -11.94 -4.11
C ALA A 290 -6.55 -10.55 -3.55
N MET A 291 -5.65 -9.92 -2.79
CA MET A 291 -5.84 -8.57 -2.26
C MET A 291 -5.92 -7.52 -3.38
N ILE A 292 -5.13 -7.68 -4.45
CA ILE A 292 -5.20 -6.81 -5.63
C ILE A 292 -6.51 -7.03 -6.38
N GLU A 293 -6.95 -8.28 -6.55
CA GLU A 293 -8.25 -8.61 -7.16
C GLU A 293 -9.42 -8.08 -6.34
N GLU A 294 -9.32 -8.13 -5.01
CA GLU A 294 -10.31 -7.52 -4.13
C GLU A 294 -10.27 -5.99 -4.20
N SER A 295 -9.08 -5.40 -4.28
CA SER A 295 -8.89 -3.96 -4.54
C SER A 295 -9.52 -3.51 -5.87
N GLU A 296 -9.48 -4.34 -6.93
CA GLU A 296 -10.22 -4.06 -8.17
C GLU A 296 -11.75 -3.99 -7.96
N LYS A 297 -12.29 -4.71 -6.96
CA LYS A 297 -13.72 -4.62 -6.60
C LYS A 297 -14.04 -3.31 -5.87
N LEU A 298 -13.06 -2.72 -5.19
CA LEU A 298 -13.16 -1.44 -4.49
C LEU A 298 -12.91 -0.25 -5.45
N LYS A 299 -13.62 -0.25 -6.60
CA LYS A 299 -13.51 0.80 -7.61
C LYS A 299 -13.88 2.16 -7.05
N SER A 300 -13.15 3.18 -7.51
CA SER A 300 -13.43 4.56 -7.14
C SER A 300 -14.78 5.04 -7.68
N SER A 301 -15.40 6.00 -6.99
CA SER A 301 -16.67 6.58 -7.44
C SER A 301 -16.51 7.35 -8.75
N THR A 302 -15.36 7.96 -8.96
CA THR A 302 -15.01 8.67 -10.21
C THR A 302 -14.83 7.71 -11.37
N GLU A 303 -14.17 6.56 -11.13
CA GLU A 303 -14.04 5.51 -12.13
C GLU A 303 -15.41 4.97 -12.55
N ASN A 304 -16.25 4.62 -11.58
CA ASN A 304 -17.61 4.12 -11.86
C ASN A 304 -18.48 5.15 -12.61
N ARG A 305 -18.38 6.45 -12.23
CA ARG A 305 -19.08 7.53 -12.93
C ARG A 305 -18.61 7.71 -14.36
N ALA A 306 -17.30 7.64 -14.58
CA ALA A 306 -16.73 7.80 -15.92
C ALA A 306 -17.10 6.63 -16.83
N LEU A 307 -17.11 5.39 -16.31
CA LEU A 307 -17.59 4.21 -17.03
C LEU A 307 -19.09 4.32 -17.36
N ALA A 308 -19.91 4.72 -16.41
CA ALA A 308 -21.34 4.93 -16.63
C ALA A 308 -21.62 6.06 -17.64
N LEU A 309 -20.83 7.13 -17.65
CA LEU A 309 -20.92 8.19 -18.64
C LEU A 309 -20.51 7.70 -20.04
N ALA A 310 -19.47 6.88 -20.14
CA ALA A 310 -19.03 6.31 -21.40
C ALA A 310 -20.13 5.45 -22.04
N ASP A 311 -20.77 4.59 -21.25
CA ASP A 311 -21.89 3.76 -21.74
C ASP A 311 -23.12 4.62 -22.12
N ARG A 312 -23.38 5.74 -21.44
CA ARG A 312 -24.43 6.71 -21.80
C ARG A 312 -24.17 7.44 -23.13
N LEU A 313 -22.94 7.45 -23.62
CA LEU A 313 -22.60 8.07 -24.91
C LEU A 313 -22.87 7.14 -26.10
N VAL A 314 -23.06 5.84 -25.89
CA VAL A 314 -23.38 4.87 -26.96
C VAL A 314 -24.65 5.26 -27.75
N PRO A 315 -25.79 5.63 -27.13
CA PRO A 315 -26.96 6.13 -27.86
C PRO A 315 -26.66 7.36 -28.71
N TRP A 316 -25.76 8.24 -28.27
CA TRP A 316 -25.39 9.43 -29.05
C TRP A 316 -24.55 9.07 -30.27
N CYS A 317 -23.67 8.06 -30.19
CA CYS A 317 -22.93 7.54 -31.33
C CYS A 317 -23.92 6.92 -32.38
N LEU A 318 -24.90 6.15 -31.89
CA LEU A 318 -25.97 5.61 -32.77
C LEU A 318 -26.80 6.73 -33.40
N GLY A 319 -27.18 7.74 -32.61
CA GLY A 319 -27.90 8.92 -33.11
C GLY A 319 -27.10 9.68 -34.19
N ALA A 320 -25.83 9.95 -33.94
CA ALA A 320 -24.93 10.59 -34.90
C ALA A 320 -24.82 9.78 -36.19
N THR A 321 -24.76 8.45 -36.10
CA THR A 321 -24.72 7.54 -37.25
C THR A 321 -25.99 7.64 -38.07
N ILE A 322 -27.17 7.59 -37.42
CA ILE A 322 -28.49 7.68 -38.10
C ILE A 322 -28.63 9.05 -38.79
N VAL A 323 -28.28 10.13 -38.06
CA VAL A 323 -28.34 11.50 -38.61
C VAL A 323 -27.40 11.65 -39.80
N THR A 324 -26.15 11.16 -39.67
CA THR A 324 -25.17 11.19 -40.77
C THR A 324 -25.69 10.45 -42.00
N TYR A 325 -26.29 9.26 -41.82
CA TYR A 325 -26.86 8.52 -42.92
C TYR A 325 -28.07 9.23 -43.54
N ALA A 326 -28.96 9.77 -42.72
CA ALA A 326 -30.15 10.49 -43.20
C ALA A 326 -29.78 11.71 -44.02
N LEU A 327 -28.78 12.48 -43.60
CA LEU A 327 -28.33 13.71 -44.28
C LEU A 327 -27.47 13.42 -45.52
N THR A 328 -26.58 12.45 -45.45
CA THR A 328 -25.59 12.22 -46.52
C THR A 328 -25.96 11.10 -47.48
N ARG A 329 -26.90 10.21 -47.08
CA ARG A 329 -27.25 8.96 -47.77
C ARG A 329 -26.01 8.08 -48.05
N ASN A 330 -24.93 8.30 -47.34
CA ASN A 330 -23.68 7.60 -47.52
C ASN A 330 -23.39 6.70 -46.31
N ALA A 331 -23.56 5.40 -46.48
CA ALA A 331 -23.35 4.42 -45.41
C ALA A 331 -21.89 4.34 -44.96
N THR A 332 -20.90 4.63 -45.80
CA THR A 332 -19.50 4.65 -45.44
C THR A 332 -19.21 5.73 -44.40
N ARG A 333 -19.78 6.93 -44.59
CA ARG A 333 -19.68 8.03 -43.59
C ARG A 333 -20.37 7.65 -42.28
N ALA A 334 -21.55 7.04 -42.37
CA ALA A 334 -22.29 6.58 -41.19
C ALA A 334 -21.51 5.49 -40.42
N ILE A 335 -20.92 4.51 -41.10
CA ILE A 335 -20.08 3.47 -40.49
C ILE A 335 -18.85 4.09 -39.83
N SER A 336 -18.24 5.14 -40.40
CA SER A 336 -17.10 5.81 -39.77
C SER A 336 -17.43 6.36 -38.38
N CYS A 337 -18.67 6.80 -38.14
CA CYS A 337 -19.13 7.23 -36.83
C CYS A 337 -19.23 6.06 -35.82
N LEU A 338 -19.61 4.85 -36.28
CA LEU A 338 -19.70 3.64 -35.46
C LEU A 338 -18.31 3.10 -35.03
N MET A 339 -17.24 3.47 -35.75
CA MET A 339 -15.89 2.99 -35.48
C MET A 339 -15.24 3.63 -34.22
N VAL A 340 -15.90 4.60 -33.64
CA VAL A 340 -15.35 5.39 -32.52
C VAL A 340 -16.29 5.28 -31.33
N ASP A 341 -15.80 4.73 -30.24
CA ASP A 341 -16.49 4.67 -28.95
C ASP A 341 -15.74 5.46 -27.86
N PHE A 342 -16.41 5.72 -26.77
CA PHE A 342 -15.84 6.44 -25.63
C PHE A 342 -15.44 5.49 -24.48
N SER A 343 -15.93 4.26 -24.53
CA SER A 343 -15.88 3.31 -23.42
C SER A 343 -14.52 2.59 -23.34
N CYS A 344 -14.00 2.11 -24.47
CA CYS A 344 -12.78 1.29 -24.53
C CYS A 344 -11.57 1.99 -23.88
N ALA A 345 -11.33 3.25 -24.26
CA ALA A 345 -10.19 4.00 -23.73
C ALA A 345 -10.33 4.27 -22.23
N LEU A 346 -11.53 4.53 -21.72
CA LEU A 346 -11.78 4.80 -20.30
C LEU A 346 -11.73 3.53 -19.48
N LYS A 347 -12.35 2.44 -19.93
CA LYS A 347 -12.35 1.12 -19.27
C LYS A 347 -10.93 0.59 -19.06
N LEU A 348 -10.00 0.93 -19.94
CA LEU A 348 -8.61 0.50 -19.85
C LEU A 348 -7.72 1.49 -19.10
N SER A 349 -7.79 2.77 -19.43
CA SER A 349 -6.83 3.77 -18.93
C SER A 349 -7.01 4.11 -17.45
N MET A 350 -8.25 4.03 -16.92
CA MET A 350 -8.51 4.38 -15.52
C MET A 350 -7.97 3.35 -14.53
N PRO A 351 -8.28 2.05 -14.65
CA PRO A 351 -7.68 1.03 -13.79
C PRO A 351 -6.15 1.04 -13.87
N LEU A 352 -5.59 1.24 -15.07
CA LEU A 352 -4.13 1.33 -15.24
C LEU A 352 -3.51 2.52 -14.51
N ALA A 353 -4.18 3.67 -14.48
CA ALA A 353 -3.72 4.83 -13.75
C ALA A 353 -3.74 4.56 -12.22
N VAL A 354 -4.79 3.88 -11.73
CA VAL A 354 -4.90 3.49 -10.32
C VAL A 354 -3.81 2.48 -9.95
N LEU A 355 -3.62 1.44 -10.75
CA LEU A 355 -2.56 0.45 -10.53
C LEU A 355 -1.16 1.08 -10.56
N SER A 356 -0.93 2.05 -11.46
CA SER A 356 0.31 2.81 -11.51
C SER A 356 0.52 3.65 -10.25
N ALA A 357 -0.54 4.29 -9.73
CA ALA A 357 -0.50 5.04 -8.47
C ALA A 357 -0.19 4.12 -7.28
N MET A 358 -0.84 2.96 -7.19
CA MET A 358 -0.59 1.98 -6.12
C MET A 358 0.84 1.43 -6.19
N ARG A 359 1.37 1.17 -7.38
CA ARG A 359 2.77 0.78 -7.58
C ARG A 359 3.74 1.85 -7.09
N GLU A 360 3.47 3.12 -7.40
CA GLU A 360 4.31 4.25 -7.00
C GLU A 360 4.25 4.48 -5.48
N CYS A 361 3.08 4.30 -4.85
CA CYS A 361 2.93 4.23 -3.40
C CYS A 361 3.79 3.10 -2.80
N GLY A 362 3.73 1.89 -3.40
CA GLY A 362 4.53 0.74 -2.96
C GLY A 362 6.04 1.00 -3.00
N ALA A 363 6.53 1.69 -4.02
CA ALA A 363 7.94 2.09 -4.12
C ALA A 363 8.36 3.08 -3.02
N SER A 364 7.41 3.79 -2.41
CA SER A 364 7.62 4.70 -1.28
C SER A 364 7.21 4.07 0.07
N HIS A 365 7.21 2.74 0.18
CA HIS A 365 6.83 1.99 1.39
C HIS A 365 5.39 2.24 1.88
N ILE A 366 4.50 2.67 0.99
CA ILE A 366 3.09 2.93 1.26
C ILE A 366 2.24 1.84 0.62
N THR A 367 1.45 1.12 1.40
CA THR A 367 0.50 0.12 0.89
C THR A 367 -0.91 0.70 0.93
N VAL A 368 -1.61 0.68 -0.20
CA VAL A 368 -2.99 1.18 -0.34
C VAL A 368 -3.90 0.02 -0.70
N LYS A 369 -4.99 -0.19 0.03
CA LYS A 369 -5.91 -1.32 -0.18
C LYS A 369 -6.85 -1.15 -1.38
N GLY A 370 -6.95 0.03 -1.98
CA GLY A 370 -7.78 0.22 -3.17
C GLY A 370 -7.83 1.64 -3.71
N GLY A 371 -8.21 1.77 -4.98
CA GLY A 371 -8.28 3.05 -5.68
C GLY A 371 -9.28 4.05 -5.08
N LYS A 372 -10.33 3.56 -4.43
CA LYS A 372 -11.32 4.42 -3.76
C LYS A 372 -10.68 5.27 -2.65
N TYR A 373 -9.66 4.74 -1.97
CA TYR A 373 -8.98 5.45 -0.89
C TYR A 373 -8.05 6.55 -1.43
N LEU A 374 -7.39 6.32 -2.57
CA LEU A 374 -6.64 7.38 -3.26
C LEU A 374 -7.56 8.50 -3.76
N GLU A 375 -8.77 8.15 -4.24
CA GLU A 375 -9.76 9.15 -4.61
C GLU A 375 -10.25 9.95 -3.40
N ALA A 376 -10.63 9.28 -2.31
CA ALA A 376 -11.06 9.93 -1.06
C ALA A 376 -9.95 10.84 -0.52
N LEU A 377 -8.71 10.35 -0.51
CA LEU A 377 -7.55 11.12 -0.07
C LEU A 377 -7.32 12.37 -0.95
N SER A 378 -7.55 12.28 -2.28
CA SER A 378 -7.42 13.45 -3.15
C SER A 378 -8.44 14.55 -2.82
N LYS A 379 -9.64 14.17 -2.37
CA LYS A 379 -10.75 15.06 -2.00
C LYS A 379 -10.72 15.50 -0.54
N ALA A 380 -9.92 14.83 0.30
CA ALA A 380 -9.86 15.09 1.72
C ALA A 380 -9.47 16.53 2.03
N ASP A 381 -10.23 17.15 2.91
CA ASP A 381 -10.04 18.50 3.42
C ASP A 381 -9.66 18.54 4.91
N THR A 382 -9.96 17.46 5.65
CA THR A 382 -9.73 17.33 7.08
C THR A 382 -8.79 16.16 7.36
N ILE A 383 -7.76 16.41 8.19
CA ILE A 383 -6.84 15.39 8.66
C ILE A 383 -6.79 15.41 10.18
N VAL A 384 -6.97 14.23 10.77
CA VAL A 384 -6.96 14.00 12.22
C VAL A 384 -5.75 13.16 12.56
N PHE A 385 -4.91 13.65 13.45
CA PHE A 385 -3.74 12.93 13.94
C PHE A 385 -3.97 12.46 15.38
N ASP A 386 -3.68 11.19 15.65
CA ASP A 386 -3.32 10.81 17.00
C ASP A 386 -1.97 11.42 17.37
N LYS A 387 -1.74 11.72 18.65
CA LYS A 387 -0.46 12.25 19.11
C LYS A 387 0.59 11.15 19.19
N THR A 388 0.31 10.14 20.03
CA THR A 388 1.29 9.14 20.46
C THR A 388 1.61 8.15 19.35
N GLY A 389 2.91 7.95 19.04
CA GLY A 389 3.33 7.05 17.95
C GLY A 389 3.09 7.60 16.53
N THR A 390 2.32 8.67 16.40
CA THR A 390 2.02 9.33 15.12
C THR A 390 2.82 10.64 14.99
N LEU A 391 2.45 11.68 15.71
CA LEU A 391 3.21 12.95 15.75
C LEU A 391 4.49 12.81 16.58
N THR A 392 4.52 11.86 17.50
CA THR A 392 5.68 11.48 18.32
C THR A 392 6.23 10.13 17.86
N ARG A 393 7.36 9.71 18.44
CA ARG A 393 8.00 8.42 18.14
C ARG A 393 7.54 7.26 19.02
N ALA A 394 6.63 7.49 19.99
CA ALA A 394 6.28 6.56 21.05
C ALA A 394 7.51 6.00 21.80
N THR A 395 8.55 6.82 21.94
CA THR A 395 9.76 6.50 22.68
C THR A 395 9.95 7.52 23.80
N PRO A 396 9.12 7.47 24.86
CA PRO A 396 9.22 8.41 25.96
C PRO A 396 10.61 8.38 26.57
N LYS A 397 11.07 9.55 27.00
CA LYS A 397 12.36 9.73 27.66
C LYS A 397 12.18 10.53 28.94
N VAL A 398 12.93 10.20 29.97
CA VAL A 398 13.05 11.03 31.16
C VAL A 398 13.82 12.30 30.76
N VAL A 399 13.19 13.45 30.94
CA VAL A 399 13.79 14.75 30.62
C VAL A 399 14.40 15.37 31.88
N LYS A 400 13.69 15.19 33.01
CA LYS A 400 14.09 15.82 34.29
C LYS A 400 13.62 14.94 35.45
N VAL A 401 14.40 14.85 36.45
CA VAL A 401 14.02 14.25 37.73
C VAL A 401 14.03 15.36 38.78
N VAL A 402 12.91 15.60 39.41
CA VAL A 402 12.76 16.65 40.44
C VAL A 402 12.62 15.99 41.81
N PRO A 403 13.69 15.98 42.63
CA PRO A 403 13.64 15.34 43.93
C PRO A 403 12.91 16.22 44.95
N PHE A 404 12.24 15.59 45.91
CA PHE A 404 11.54 16.22 47.04
C PHE A 404 11.97 15.55 48.36
N SER A 405 11.56 16.15 49.48
CA SER A 405 11.82 15.60 50.82
C SER A 405 13.31 15.31 51.12
N GLY A 406 14.21 16.15 50.59
CA GLY A 406 15.66 16.02 50.83
C GLY A 406 16.35 14.86 50.09
N ARG A 407 15.68 14.19 49.18
CA ARG A 407 16.27 13.13 48.33
C ARG A 407 17.11 13.72 47.20
N THR A 408 17.97 12.88 46.63
CA THR A 408 18.74 13.20 45.42
C THR A 408 18.05 12.68 44.17
N GLU A 409 18.40 13.23 43.01
CA GLU A 409 17.88 12.72 41.72
C GLU A 409 18.17 11.22 41.49
N ALA A 410 19.37 10.78 41.93
CA ALA A 410 19.79 9.39 41.79
C ALA A 410 18.92 8.45 42.66
N GLU A 411 18.63 8.85 43.91
CA GLU A 411 17.76 8.05 44.80
C GLU A 411 16.32 7.98 44.30
N VAL A 412 15.78 9.08 43.77
CA VAL A 412 14.43 9.10 43.18
C VAL A 412 14.38 8.17 41.97
N LEU A 413 15.37 8.26 41.07
CA LEU A 413 15.40 7.45 39.85
C LEU A 413 15.66 5.97 40.16
N GLN A 414 16.50 5.66 41.15
CA GLN A 414 16.74 4.31 41.61
C GLN A 414 15.47 3.66 42.15
N LEU A 415 14.76 4.37 43.01
CA LEU A 415 13.53 3.87 43.63
C LEU A 415 12.41 3.69 42.60
N ALA A 416 12.29 4.63 41.67
CA ALA A 416 11.33 4.54 40.60
C ALA A 416 11.65 3.38 39.62
N ALA A 417 12.90 3.20 39.22
CA ALA A 417 13.33 2.13 38.35
C ALA A 417 13.08 0.74 38.97
N CYS A 418 13.35 0.62 40.28
CA CYS A 418 13.10 -0.61 41.03
C CYS A 418 11.60 -1.03 41.01
N LEU A 419 10.68 -0.08 41.11
CA LEU A 419 9.23 -0.36 41.08
C LEU A 419 8.73 -0.64 39.66
N GLU A 420 9.24 0.10 38.69
CA GLU A 420 8.78 0.05 37.28
C GLU A 420 9.33 -1.14 36.47
N GLU A 421 10.40 -1.78 36.91
CA GLU A 421 11.07 -2.87 36.20
C GLU A 421 10.14 -4.07 35.90
N HIS A 422 9.19 -4.33 36.79
CA HIS A 422 8.29 -5.49 36.69
C HIS A 422 7.06 -5.27 35.80
N PHE A 423 6.81 -4.02 35.38
CA PHE A 423 5.62 -3.66 34.57
C PHE A 423 6.03 -2.91 33.30
N PRO A 424 6.42 -3.64 32.26
CA PRO A 424 7.00 -3.07 31.04
C PRO A 424 5.97 -2.33 30.20
N HIS A 425 5.63 -1.10 30.58
CA HIS A 425 4.94 -0.14 29.72
C HIS A 425 5.89 0.97 29.27
N SER A 426 5.47 1.81 28.32
CA SER A 426 6.35 2.76 27.64
C SER A 426 7.05 3.75 28.58
N MET A 427 6.35 4.24 29.61
CA MET A 427 6.90 5.17 30.60
C MET A 427 7.84 4.46 31.59
N ALA A 428 7.48 3.26 32.06
CA ALA A 428 8.31 2.40 32.88
C ALA A 428 9.65 2.11 32.20
N ASN A 429 9.60 1.69 30.93
CA ASN A 429 10.81 1.45 30.14
C ASN A 429 11.69 2.69 29.99
N ALA A 430 11.11 3.90 29.98
CA ALA A 430 11.87 5.14 29.93
C ALA A 430 12.64 5.38 31.26
N VAL A 431 12.00 5.13 32.41
CA VAL A 431 12.58 5.28 33.71
C VAL A 431 13.73 4.28 33.93
N VAL A 432 13.47 3.00 33.63
CA VAL A 432 14.49 1.93 33.77
C VAL A 432 15.68 2.17 32.85
N ARG A 433 15.43 2.60 31.61
CA ARG A 433 16.49 2.93 30.64
C ARG A 433 17.36 4.11 31.13
N GLU A 434 16.74 5.18 31.62
CA GLU A 434 17.45 6.35 32.14
C GLU A 434 18.32 5.98 33.34
N ALA A 435 17.79 5.15 34.25
CA ALA A 435 18.56 4.65 35.39
C ALA A 435 19.80 3.86 34.92
N LYS A 436 19.63 3.00 33.91
CA LYS A 436 20.73 2.21 33.32
C LYS A 436 21.75 3.09 32.61
N GLU A 437 21.32 4.10 31.85
CA GLU A 437 22.20 5.04 31.15
C GLU A 437 23.02 5.89 32.12
N ARG A 438 22.44 6.26 33.29
CA ARG A 438 23.16 6.96 34.37
C ARG A 438 24.02 6.02 35.23
N GLY A 439 24.05 4.73 34.95
CA GLY A 439 24.84 3.75 35.71
C GLY A 439 24.33 3.51 37.14
N ILE A 440 23.04 3.79 37.39
CA ILE A 440 22.40 3.59 38.68
C ILE A 440 21.98 2.10 38.73
N SER A 441 22.65 1.34 39.62
CA SER A 441 22.27 -0.03 39.91
C SER A 441 21.03 -0.04 40.80
N HIS A 442 20.01 -0.78 40.39
CA HIS A 442 18.84 -1.03 41.20
C HIS A 442 18.80 -2.54 41.45
N GLU A 443 19.14 -2.95 42.64
CA GLU A 443 18.85 -4.30 43.14
C GLU A 443 17.41 -4.33 43.63
N GLU A 444 16.72 -5.49 43.52
CA GLU A 444 15.39 -5.66 44.08
C GLU A 444 15.34 -5.32 45.57
N MET A 445 14.83 -4.13 45.90
CA MET A 445 14.74 -3.63 47.28
C MET A 445 13.32 -3.69 47.83
N HIS A 446 12.37 -4.19 47.05
CA HIS A 446 10.94 -4.21 47.38
C HIS A 446 10.45 -5.61 47.77
N SER A 447 9.36 -5.65 48.51
CA SER A 447 8.54 -6.82 48.73
C SER A 447 7.50 -6.98 47.57
N GLU A 448 6.43 -7.67 47.78
CA GLU A 448 5.35 -7.87 46.85
C GLU A 448 4.88 -6.56 46.22
N VAL A 449 4.80 -6.50 44.88
CA VAL A 449 4.40 -5.31 44.12
C VAL A 449 2.93 -5.44 43.73
N GLU A 450 2.13 -4.47 44.11
CA GLU A 450 0.71 -4.39 43.75
C GLU A 450 0.53 -3.44 42.58
N TYR A 451 0.09 -3.97 41.44
CA TYR A 451 -0.25 -3.17 40.26
C TYR A 451 -1.70 -2.77 40.25
N ILE A 452 -1.98 -1.47 40.24
CA ILE A 452 -3.32 -0.90 40.16
C ILE A 452 -3.57 -0.44 38.73
N VAL A 453 -4.40 -1.18 38.02
CA VAL A 453 -4.66 -0.97 36.58
C VAL A 453 -5.05 0.47 36.30
N ALA A 454 -4.36 1.09 35.33
CA ALA A 454 -4.54 2.47 34.86
C ALA A 454 -4.20 3.58 35.87
N HIS A 455 -3.71 3.28 37.10
CA HIS A 455 -3.45 4.27 38.15
C HIS A 455 -1.97 4.33 38.54
N GLY A 456 -1.35 3.22 38.85
CA GLY A 456 0.05 3.18 39.29
C GLY A 456 0.46 1.89 39.97
N ILE A 457 1.60 1.95 40.64
CA ILE A 457 2.22 0.82 41.32
C ILE A 457 2.37 1.18 42.81
N ALA A 458 2.01 0.25 43.70
CA ALA A 458 2.27 0.33 45.12
C ALA A 458 3.15 -0.84 45.57
N SER A 459 4.09 -0.59 46.47
CA SER A 459 4.91 -1.65 47.06
C SER A 459 5.44 -1.21 48.45
N ARG A 460 6.17 -2.10 49.09
CA ARG A 460 6.89 -1.77 50.33
C ARG A 460 8.39 -1.93 50.12
N VAL A 461 9.13 -0.84 50.36
CA VAL A 461 10.58 -0.81 50.27
C VAL A 461 11.13 -0.55 51.64
N SER A 462 11.94 -1.46 52.19
CA SER A 462 12.50 -1.38 53.53
C SER A 462 11.43 -1.20 54.63
N GLY A 463 10.19 -1.65 54.41
CA GLY A 463 9.08 -1.53 55.36
C GLY A 463 8.15 -0.32 55.11
N ASP A 464 8.60 0.68 54.36
CA ASP A 464 7.83 1.86 54.01
C ASP A 464 6.94 1.60 52.79
N ARG A 465 5.69 2.09 52.82
CA ARG A 465 4.80 2.06 51.63
C ARG A 465 5.30 3.08 50.64
N VAL A 466 5.61 2.61 49.43
CA VAL A 466 6.05 3.43 48.29
C VAL A 466 5.07 3.29 47.16
N VAL A 467 4.66 4.40 46.59
CA VAL A 467 3.71 4.45 45.45
C VAL A 467 4.27 5.30 44.31
N ILE A 468 4.08 4.85 43.09
CA ILE A 468 4.47 5.56 41.87
C ILE A 468 3.29 5.54 40.88
N GLY A 469 2.95 6.69 40.31
CA GLY A 469 1.85 6.74 39.38
C GLY A 469 1.39 8.15 38.98
N SER A 470 0.14 8.24 38.53
CA SER A 470 -0.49 9.48 38.12
C SER A 470 -0.76 10.42 39.31
N TYR A 471 -1.08 11.69 39.02
CA TYR A 471 -1.52 12.67 40.04
C TYR A 471 -2.69 12.14 40.85
N HIS A 472 -3.73 11.65 40.16
CA HIS A 472 -4.93 11.10 40.77
C HIS A 472 -4.58 9.97 41.77
N PHE A 473 -3.79 9.01 41.32
CA PHE A 473 -3.40 7.88 42.15
C PHE A 473 -2.64 8.30 43.42
N VAL A 474 -1.60 9.14 43.26
CA VAL A 474 -0.73 9.48 44.40
C VAL A 474 -1.40 10.43 45.39
N PHE A 475 -2.15 11.43 44.90
CA PHE A 475 -2.70 12.49 45.76
C PHE A 475 -4.17 12.32 46.13
N GLU A 476 -5.00 11.70 45.26
CA GLU A 476 -6.42 11.53 45.52
C GLU A 476 -6.73 10.14 46.10
N ASP A 477 -6.17 9.07 45.54
CA ASP A 477 -6.44 7.71 46.04
C ASP A 477 -5.58 7.36 47.26
N GLU A 478 -4.26 7.56 47.18
CA GLU A 478 -3.30 7.25 48.24
C GLU A 478 -3.11 8.39 49.24
N HIS A 479 -3.76 9.54 49.05
CA HIS A 479 -3.78 10.71 49.95
C HIS A 479 -2.38 11.19 50.36
N CYS A 480 -1.38 11.08 49.49
CA CYS A 480 -0.03 11.54 49.78
C CYS A 480 0.02 13.07 49.82
N SER A 481 0.89 13.61 50.68
CA SER A 481 1.06 15.06 50.87
C SER A 481 2.28 15.61 50.14
N ILE A 482 2.16 16.85 49.66
CA ILE A 482 3.29 17.61 49.12
C ILE A 482 3.90 18.38 50.30
N PRO A 483 5.27 18.32 50.49
CA PRO A 483 5.93 19.13 51.54
C PRO A 483 5.63 20.62 51.36
N GLU A 484 5.15 21.29 52.41
CA GLU A 484 4.76 22.71 52.31
C GLU A 484 5.93 23.62 51.91
N GLU A 485 7.13 23.30 52.38
CA GLU A 485 8.37 24.03 52.07
C GLU A 485 8.77 23.94 50.61
N GLU A 486 8.31 22.89 49.88
CA GLU A 486 8.64 22.63 48.50
C GLU A 486 7.43 22.81 47.57
N ARG A 487 6.33 23.40 48.05
CA ARG A 487 5.10 23.62 47.28
C ARG A 487 5.33 24.43 46.00
N GLN A 488 6.14 25.49 46.12
CA GLN A 488 6.43 26.33 44.94
C GLN A 488 7.22 25.55 43.90
N LYS A 489 8.14 24.65 44.30
CA LYS A 489 8.86 23.77 43.37
C LYS A 489 7.96 22.78 42.63
N PHE A 490 6.89 22.36 43.30
CA PHE A 490 5.86 21.52 42.68
C PHE A 490 5.01 22.32 41.69
N ASP A 491 4.61 23.53 42.03
CA ASP A 491 3.81 24.39 41.18
C ASP A 491 4.59 24.91 39.95
N ASP A 492 5.91 24.97 40.03
CA ASP A 492 6.86 25.34 38.96
C ASP A 492 7.20 24.17 38.00
N LEU A 493 6.58 22.98 38.15
CA LEU A 493 6.79 21.88 37.23
C LEU A 493 6.31 22.26 35.80
N GLU A 494 7.15 21.97 34.82
CA GLU A 494 6.86 22.28 33.42
C GLU A 494 5.63 21.51 32.94
N PRO A 495 4.56 22.20 32.54
CA PRO A 495 3.28 21.58 32.19
C PRO A 495 3.30 20.81 30.85
N GLU A 496 4.35 20.95 30.06
CA GLU A 496 4.54 20.28 28.78
C GLU A 496 4.96 18.81 28.90
N TYR A 497 5.42 18.39 30.10
CA TYR A 497 5.85 17.01 30.35
C TYR A 497 4.74 16.19 31.04
N SER A 498 4.76 14.90 30.78
CA SER A 498 3.99 13.93 31.57
C SER A 498 4.73 13.71 32.89
N HIS A 499 4.02 13.84 34.00
CA HIS A 499 4.61 13.69 35.33
C HIS A 499 4.26 12.32 35.93
N LEU A 500 5.30 11.62 36.37
CA LEU A 500 5.19 10.40 37.14
C LEU A 500 5.57 10.74 38.59
N TYR A 501 4.62 10.65 39.51
CA TYR A 501 4.80 11.05 40.90
C TYR A 501 5.22 9.85 41.74
N LEU A 502 6.26 10.02 42.54
CA LEU A 502 6.79 9.03 43.47
C LEU A 502 6.61 9.53 44.91
N ALA A 503 5.93 8.75 45.74
CA ALA A 503 5.74 9.07 47.15
C ALA A 503 6.15 7.88 48.03
N ALA A 504 6.70 8.19 49.20
CA ALA A 504 7.10 7.20 50.21
C ALA A 504 6.53 7.63 51.58
N SER A 505 5.96 6.66 52.33
CA SER A 505 5.37 6.88 53.62
C SER A 505 4.40 8.06 53.66
N GLY A 506 3.54 8.21 52.59
CA GLY A 506 2.54 9.24 52.45
C GLY A 506 3.05 10.64 52.13
N ARG A 507 4.33 10.81 51.72
CA ARG A 507 4.90 12.09 51.30
C ARG A 507 5.57 11.99 49.93
N LEU A 508 5.42 13.05 49.14
CA LEU A 508 6.05 13.17 47.82
C LEU A 508 7.58 13.18 48.01
N VAL A 509 8.29 12.26 47.33
CA VAL A 509 9.77 12.15 47.36
C VAL A 509 10.41 12.49 46.01
N GLY A 510 9.64 12.47 44.92
CA GLY A 510 10.15 12.85 43.63
C GLY A 510 9.07 12.94 42.53
N VAL A 511 9.40 13.70 41.51
CA VAL A 511 8.59 13.77 40.27
C VAL A 511 9.52 13.51 39.09
N ILE A 512 9.19 12.54 38.26
CA ILE A 512 9.90 12.23 37.04
C ILE A 512 9.15 12.83 35.87
N CYS A 513 9.77 13.79 35.20
CA CYS A 513 9.22 14.44 34.02
C CYS A 513 9.59 13.64 32.78
N ILE A 514 8.60 13.15 32.09
CA ILE A 514 8.74 12.30 30.90
C ILE A 514 8.19 13.03 29.69
N ALA A 515 8.95 13.08 28.60
CA ALA A 515 8.49 13.59 27.33
C ALA A 515 8.54 12.50 26.27
N ASP A 516 7.51 12.46 25.44
CA ASP A 516 7.54 11.71 24.18
C ASP A 516 7.90 12.69 23.05
N PRO A 517 9.14 12.62 22.52
CA PRO A 517 9.64 13.65 21.62
C PRO A 517 8.84 13.69 20.33
N LEU A 518 8.43 14.89 19.92
CA LEU A 518 7.83 15.13 18.62
C LEU A 518 8.78 14.73 17.50
N ARG A 519 8.22 14.23 16.41
CA ARG A 519 8.98 14.02 15.18
C ARG A 519 9.45 15.37 14.63
N PRO A 520 10.73 15.54 14.32
CA PRO A 520 11.28 16.85 13.91
C PRO A 520 10.65 17.37 12.61
N GLU A 521 10.15 16.46 11.77
CA GLU A 521 9.49 16.80 10.51
C GLU A 521 8.00 17.18 10.66
N ALA A 522 7.36 16.95 11.81
CA ALA A 522 5.90 17.07 11.99
C ALA A 522 5.34 18.43 11.53
N ALA A 523 5.88 19.53 12.05
CA ALA A 523 5.41 20.88 11.68
C ALA A 523 5.62 21.21 10.19
N ARG A 524 6.70 20.70 9.57
CA ARG A 524 6.97 20.89 8.14
C ARG A 524 5.99 20.10 7.29
N VAL A 525 5.73 18.84 7.66
CA VAL A 525 4.79 17.95 6.98
C VAL A 525 3.38 18.53 7.03
N LEU A 526 2.91 19.01 8.18
CA LEU A 526 1.59 19.63 8.30
C LEU A 526 1.43 20.84 7.36
N ARG A 527 2.45 21.70 7.29
CA ARG A 527 2.44 22.85 6.36
C ARG A 527 2.37 22.38 4.90
N ALA A 528 3.12 21.34 4.53
CA ALA A 528 3.09 20.79 3.18
C ALA A 528 1.72 20.17 2.84
N LEU A 529 1.10 19.44 3.77
CA LEU A 529 -0.23 18.84 3.61
C LEU A 529 -1.33 19.89 3.43
N ARG A 530 -1.24 21.03 4.16
CA ARG A 530 -2.13 22.18 3.92
C ARG A 530 -2.01 22.71 2.49
N GLY A 531 -0.79 22.85 1.99
CA GLY A 531 -0.53 23.26 0.60
C GLY A 531 -1.09 22.30 -0.45
N LEU A 532 -1.33 21.04 -0.08
CA LEU A 532 -1.90 20.00 -0.92
C LEU A 532 -3.43 19.86 -0.80
N GLY A 533 -4.09 20.71 0.02
CA GLY A 533 -5.54 20.77 0.12
C GLY A 533 -6.13 20.23 1.42
N LEU A 534 -5.33 19.77 2.39
CA LEU A 534 -5.78 19.39 3.73
C LEU A 534 -5.83 20.64 4.61
N THR A 535 -6.93 21.37 4.55
CA THR A 535 -7.07 22.71 5.15
C THR A 535 -7.41 22.70 6.63
N ARG A 536 -7.90 21.57 7.14
CA ARG A 536 -8.29 21.38 8.54
C ARG A 536 -7.40 20.33 9.19
N THR A 537 -6.58 20.73 10.14
CA THR A 537 -5.67 19.85 10.87
C THR A 537 -6.09 19.75 12.32
N VAL A 538 -6.31 18.53 12.79
CA VAL A 538 -6.81 18.25 14.15
C VAL A 538 -5.84 17.28 14.82
N MET A 539 -5.54 17.51 16.08
CA MET A 539 -4.80 16.59 16.94
C MET A 539 -5.72 16.06 18.04
N MET A 540 -5.66 14.77 18.31
CA MET A 540 -6.37 14.11 19.40
C MET A 540 -5.39 13.37 20.31
N THR A 541 -5.56 13.48 21.62
CA THR A 541 -4.68 12.85 22.60
C THR A 541 -5.41 12.54 23.90
N GLY A 542 -4.99 11.48 24.57
CA GLY A 542 -5.39 11.20 25.96
C GLY A 542 -4.67 12.05 27.02
N ASP A 543 -3.71 12.88 26.62
CA ASP A 543 -2.97 13.74 27.55
C ASP A 543 -3.84 14.87 28.11
N SER A 544 -3.33 15.51 29.18
CA SER A 544 -3.95 16.69 29.77
C SER A 544 -4.04 17.87 28.79
N GLU A 545 -5.05 18.73 29.02
CA GLU A 545 -5.27 19.94 28.22
C GLU A 545 -4.01 20.81 28.06
N ARG A 546 -3.21 20.95 29.14
CA ARG A 546 -1.97 21.76 29.16
C ARG A 546 -0.91 21.19 28.22
N THR A 547 -0.67 19.89 28.31
CA THR A 547 0.30 19.18 27.44
C THR A 547 -0.14 19.23 25.98
N ALA A 548 -1.42 18.96 25.72
CA ALA A 548 -2.00 18.98 24.38
C ALA A 548 -1.88 20.38 23.74
N ALA A 549 -2.16 21.45 24.48
CA ALA A 549 -2.06 22.83 23.99
C ALA A 549 -0.62 23.21 23.62
N ALA A 550 0.37 22.82 24.43
CA ALA A 550 1.79 23.08 24.16
C ALA A 550 2.23 22.40 22.86
N ILE A 551 1.90 21.13 22.70
CA ILE A 551 2.23 20.34 21.50
C ILE A 551 1.49 20.87 20.26
N ALA A 552 0.20 21.18 20.38
CA ALA A 552 -0.62 21.72 19.30
C ALA A 552 -0.01 23.02 18.74
N LYS A 553 0.45 23.90 19.63
CA LYS A 553 1.14 25.15 19.25
C LYS A 553 2.48 24.88 18.56
N GLN A 554 3.25 23.91 19.02
CA GLN A 554 4.55 23.57 18.45
C GLN A 554 4.42 22.95 17.05
N VAL A 555 3.48 22.05 16.87
CA VAL A 555 3.22 21.38 15.59
C VAL A 555 2.46 22.30 14.63
N GLY A 556 1.62 23.19 15.16
CA GLY A 556 0.84 24.15 14.41
C GLY A 556 -0.45 23.56 13.84
N VAL A 557 -1.16 22.71 14.58
CA VAL A 557 -2.49 22.21 14.22
C VAL A 557 -3.56 23.29 14.43
N ASP A 558 -4.68 23.21 13.71
CA ASP A 558 -5.76 24.22 13.82
C ASP A 558 -6.63 24.00 15.04
N ARG A 559 -6.83 22.74 15.46
CA ARG A 559 -7.61 22.35 16.61
C ARG A 559 -6.96 21.17 17.30
N PHE A 560 -7.14 21.08 18.62
CA PHE A 560 -6.77 19.90 19.38
C PHE A 560 -7.88 19.50 20.36
N PHE A 561 -7.88 18.24 20.75
CA PHE A 561 -8.74 17.69 21.79
C PHE A 561 -7.88 16.88 22.75
N ALA A 562 -7.97 17.19 24.01
CA ALA A 562 -7.25 16.54 25.10
C ALA A 562 -8.17 15.57 25.86
N GLU A 563 -7.59 14.66 26.63
CA GLU A 563 -8.31 13.71 27.49
C GLU A 563 -9.35 12.87 26.72
N VAL A 564 -9.05 12.56 25.44
CA VAL A 564 -9.97 11.90 24.50
C VAL A 564 -9.84 10.39 24.61
N LEU A 565 -10.97 9.72 24.81
CA LEU A 565 -11.05 8.26 24.75
C LEU A 565 -11.12 7.76 23.29
N PRO A 566 -10.78 6.49 23.01
CA PRO A 566 -10.86 5.92 21.66
C PRO A 566 -12.23 6.07 20.99
N GLU A 567 -13.32 5.96 21.76
CA GLU A 567 -14.69 6.11 21.29
C GLU A 567 -14.99 7.54 20.84
N ASP A 568 -14.47 8.54 21.57
CA ASP A 568 -14.66 9.96 21.25
C ASP A 568 -13.97 10.33 19.94
N LYS A 569 -12.81 9.72 19.65
CA LYS A 569 -12.11 9.89 18.36
C LYS A 569 -13.00 9.45 17.20
N ALA A 570 -13.61 8.27 17.31
CA ALA A 570 -14.53 7.75 16.30
C ALA A 570 -15.78 8.63 16.14
N ALA A 571 -16.36 9.09 17.25
CA ALA A 571 -17.52 9.98 17.27
C ALA A 571 -17.22 11.32 16.58
N PHE A 572 -16.06 11.92 16.84
CA PHE A 572 -15.61 13.14 16.14
C PHE A 572 -15.48 12.94 14.63
N VAL A 573 -14.86 11.83 14.20
CA VAL A 573 -14.72 11.50 12.79
C VAL A 573 -16.08 11.37 12.12
N GLN A 574 -17.01 10.62 12.72
CA GLN A 574 -18.37 10.46 12.21
C GLN A 574 -19.13 11.79 12.14
N LYS A 575 -19.01 12.64 13.16
CA LYS A 575 -19.60 13.97 13.18
C LYS A 575 -19.06 14.83 12.04
N SER A 576 -17.74 14.89 11.86
CA SER A 576 -17.11 15.67 10.79
C SER A 576 -17.56 15.20 9.41
N LYS A 577 -17.71 13.89 9.20
CA LYS A 577 -18.27 13.32 7.95
C LYS A 577 -19.73 13.71 7.75
N SER A 578 -20.54 13.73 8.80
CA SER A 578 -21.95 14.16 8.72
C SER A 578 -22.09 15.65 8.36
N GLU A 579 -21.09 16.46 8.71
CA GLU A 579 -20.97 17.88 8.34
C GLU A 579 -20.50 18.07 6.87
N GLY A 580 -20.23 16.99 6.14
CA GLY A 580 -19.86 17.00 4.72
C GLY A 580 -18.35 17.06 4.45
N HIS A 581 -17.51 16.88 5.47
CA HIS A 581 -16.07 16.83 5.33
C HIS A 581 -15.59 15.44 4.90
N THR A 582 -14.50 15.39 4.13
CA THR A 582 -13.80 14.15 3.83
C THR A 582 -12.62 14.02 4.77
N VAL A 583 -12.70 13.05 5.68
CA VAL A 583 -11.81 12.93 6.83
C VAL A 583 -10.76 11.84 6.62
N VAL A 584 -9.50 12.20 6.83
CA VAL A 584 -8.38 11.27 6.95
C VAL A 584 -8.02 11.14 8.43
N MET A 585 -8.00 9.92 8.96
CA MET A 585 -7.53 9.63 10.31
C MET A 585 -6.17 8.94 10.26
N ILE A 586 -5.24 9.40 11.08
CA ILE A 586 -3.89 8.83 11.19
C ILE A 586 -3.64 8.39 12.62
N GLY A 587 -3.26 7.14 12.78
CA GLY A 587 -2.93 6.54 14.08
C GLY A 587 -1.86 5.46 13.94
N ASP A 588 -1.36 4.96 15.07
CA ASP A 588 -0.31 3.92 15.11
C ASP A 588 -0.81 2.59 15.67
N GLY A 589 -1.92 2.58 16.38
CA GLY A 589 -2.24 1.53 17.30
C GLY A 589 -3.64 0.97 17.30
N ILE A 590 -3.83 0.06 18.22
CA ILE A 590 -5.09 -0.66 18.51
C ILE A 590 -6.17 0.33 19.00
N ASN A 591 -5.76 1.32 19.79
CA ASN A 591 -6.66 2.32 20.38
C ASN A 591 -7.35 3.22 19.33
N ASP A 592 -6.73 3.38 18.16
CA ASP A 592 -7.26 4.21 17.07
C ASP A 592 -8.11 3.43 16.07
N SER A 593 -8.19 2.11 16.20
CA SER A 593 -8.90 1.22 15.27
C SER A 593 -10.34 1.65 14.98
N PRO A 594 -11.17 2.05 15.98
CA PRO A 594 -12.52 2.54 15.73
C PRO A 594 -12.53 3.84 14.89
N ALA A 595 -11.62 4.76 15.16
CA ALA A 595 -11.52 6.03 14.44
C ALA A 595 -10.96 5.85 13.02
N LEU A 596 -9.95 4.97 12.83
CA LEU A 596 -9.42 4.59 11.53
C LEU A 596 -10.50 3.98 10.63
N SER A 597 -11.30 3.07 11.18
CA SER A 597 -12.42 2.45 10.45
C SER A 597 -13.55 3.42 10.13
N ALA A 598 -13.81 4.40 10.99
CA ALA A 598 -14.87 5.40 10.80
C ALA A 598 -14.53 6.45 9.74
N ALA A 599 -13.24 6.70 9.48
CA ALA A 599 -12.75 7.71 8.53
C ALA A 599 -13.09 7.37 7.07
N ASP A 600 -12.96 8.35 6.17
CA ASP A 600 -13.01 8.08 4.73
C ASP A 600 -11.71 7.42 4.25
N VAL A 601 -10.60 7.72 4.93
CA VAL A 601 -9.32 7.03 4.78
C VAL A 601 -8.65 6.91 6.14
N GLY A 602 -8.51 5.68 6.62
CA GLY A 602 -7.70 5.36 7.79
C GLY A 602 -6.26 5.05 7.39
N ILE A 603 -5.29 5.74 7.99
CA ILE A 603 -3.86 5.56 7.70
C ILE A 603 -3.14 5.09 8.96
N ALA A 604 -2.49 3.95 8.90
CA ALA A 604 -1.61 3.45 9.96
C ALA A 604 -0.14 3.74 9.62
N ILE A 605 0.58 4.35 10.58
CA ILE A 605 2.02 4.67 10.44
C ILE A 605 2.83 3.77 11.35
N ASN A 606 3.97 3.29 10.84
CA ASN A 606 4.99 2.49 11.54
C ASN A 606 4.39 1.39 12.42
N SER A 607 3.42 0.69 11.88
CA SER A 607 2.56 -0.19 12.64
C SER A 607 3.31 -1.38 13.23
N GLY A 608 3.77 -1.22 14.48
CA GLY A 608 4.10 -2.35 15.33
C GLY A 608 2.91 -3.30 15.52
N ALA A 609 1.70 -2.73 15.59
CA ALA A 609 0.47 -3.49 15.78
C ALA A 609 -0.09 -4.03 14.44
N ALA A 610 -0.17 -5.35 14.34
CA ALA A 610 -0.75 -6.01 13.16
C ALA A 610 -2.25 -5.67 12.96
N ILE A 611 -2.98 -5.40 14.03
CA ILE A 611 -4.40 -4.98 14.00
C ILE A 611 -4.58 -3.66 13.26
N ALA A 612 -3.74 -2.66 13.55
CA ALA A 612 -3.83 -1.37 12.86
C ALA A 612 -3.61 -1.52 11.34
N ARG A 613 -2.69 -2.42 10.94
CA ARG A 613 -2.46 -2.74 9.51
C ARG A 613 -3.67 -3.42 8.85
N GLU A 614 -4.35 -4.27 9.59
CA GLU A 614 -5.52 -5.00 9.06
C GLU A 614 -6.72 -4.06 8.88
N ILE A 615 -6.94 -3.13 9.81
CA ILE A 615 -8.09 -2.21 9.79
C ILE A 615 -7.84 -1.01 8.87
N ALA A 616 -6.63 -0.46 8.86
CA ALA A 616 -6.33 0.74 8.08
C ALA A 616 -6.45 0.50 6.57
N ASP A 617 -6.93 1.49 5.85
CA ASP A 617 -7.07 1.51 4.38
C ASP A 617 -5.73 1.74 3.68
N VAL A 618 -4.84 2.44 4.37
CA VAL A 618 -3.48 2.74 3.93
C VAL A 618 -2.51 2.46 5.06
N THR A 619 -1.39 1.83 4.74
CA THR A 619 -0.33 1.53 5.70
C THR A 619 0.98 2.13 5.24
N ILE A 620 1.67 2.85 6.11
CA ILE A 620 2.98 3.44 5.86
C ILE A 620 4.01 2.71 6.73
N LYS A 621 4.99 2.06 6.09
CA LYS A 621 6.05 1.28 6.78
C LYS A 621 7.32 2.10 7.06
N ALA A 622 7.26 3.40 6.92
CA ALA A 622 8.40 4.28 7.12
C ALA A 622 8.36 4.94 8.50
N ASP A 623 9.54 5.27 9.02
CA ASP A 623 9.68 5.98 10.31
C ASP A 623 9.51 7.51 10.18
N SER A 624 8.99 7.99 9.06
CA SER A 624 8.84 9.42 8.76
C SER A 624 7.41 9.76 8.37
N LEU A 625 6.97 10.97 8.67
CA LEU A 625 5.69 11.51 8.22
C LEU A 625 5.71 12.04 6.79
N GLU A 626 6.89 12.11 6.15
CA GLU A 626 7.05 12.67 4.80
C GLU A 626 6.30 11.85 3.74
N GLU A 627 6.15 10.56 3.97
CA GLU A 627 5.39 9.64 3.13
C GLU A 627 3.92 10.06 3.00
N LEU A 628 3.35 10.76 3.97
CA LEU A 628 2.01 11.35 3.86
C LEU A 628 1.93 12.42 2.77
N VAL A 629 2.98 13.22 2.63
CA VAL A 629 3.08 14.25 1.57
C VAL A 629 3.18 13.58 0.20
N ILE A 630 4.00 12.52 0.11
CA ILE A 630 4.13 11.71 -1.11
C ILE A 630 2.78 11.09 -1.48
N LEU A 631 2.12 10.44 -0.53
CA LEU A 631 0.82 9.80 -0.70
C LEU A 631 -0.24 10.80 -1.20
N LYS A 632 -0.38 11.96 -0.54
CA LYS A 632 -1.32 13.02 -0.96
C LYS A 632 -0.99 13.57 -2.33
N THR A 633 0.30 13.71 -2.66
CA THR A 633 0.75 14.17 -3.99
C THR A 633 0.41 13.17 -5.08
N ILE A 634 0.61 11.86 -4.83
CA ILE A 634 0.21 10.77 -5.75
C ILE A 634 -1.30 10.80 -5.94
N ALA A 635 -2.09 10.88 -4.87
CA ALA A 635 -3.55 10.93 -4.91
C ALA A 635 -4.06 12.11 -5.76
N ASN A 636 -3.53 13.31 -5.53
CA ASN A 636 -3.88 14.50 -6.30
C ASN A 636 -3.47 14.39 -7.79
N SER A 637 -2.30 13.79 -8.06
CA SER A 637 -1.79 13.58 -9.42
C SER A 637 -2.59 12.53 -10.18
N LEU A 638 -3.02 11.46 -9.50
CA LEU A 638 -3.94 10.46 -10.04
C LEU A 638 -5.25 11.11 -10.48
N GLN A 639 -5.87 11.91 -9.64
CA GLN A 639 -7.13 12.57 -9.94
C GLN A 639 -7.02 13.53 -11.14
N ARG A 640 -5.89 14.28 -11.22
CA ARG A 640 -5.59 15.12 -12.39
C ARG A 640 -5.42 14.29 -13.67
N ARG A 641 -4.71 13.15 -13.60
CA ARG A 641 -4.52 12.24 -14.74
C ARG A 641 -5.83 11.65 -15.21
N VAL A 642 -6.66 11.14 -14.30
CA VAL A 642 -8.00 10.60 -14.61
C VAL A 642 -8.85 11.66 -15.32
N SER A 643 -8.90 12.88 -14.78
CA SER A 643 -9.66 14.00 -15.37
C SER A 643 -9.10 14.43 -16.74
N ALA A 644 -7.78 14.41 -16.91
CA ALA A 644 -7.14 14.73 -18.20
C ALA A 644 -7.41 13.65 -19.26
N ASN A 645 -7.33 12.38 -18.88
CA ASN A 645 -7.65 11.26 -19.76
C ASN A 645 -9.09 11.33 -20.21
N TYR A 646 -10.03 11.56 -19.28
CA TYR A 646 -11.45 11.70 -19.60
C TYR A 646 -11.70 12.84 -20.63
N ARG A 647 -11.15 14.03 -20.37
CA ARG A 647 -11.30 15.15 -21.30
C ARG A 647 -10.71 14.86 -22.67
N PHE A 648 -9.52 14.25 -22.71
CA PHE A 648 -8.89 13.89 -23.98
C PHE A 648 -9.72 12.88 -24.76
N VAL A 649 -10.20 11.79 -24.12
CA VAL A 649 -11.05 10.77 -24.78
C VAL A 649 -12.30 11.42 -25.35
N LEU A 650 -12.97 12.27 -24.56
CA LEU A 650 -14.19 12.95 -25.01
C LEU A 650 -13.93 13.87 -26.22
N THR A 651 -12.93 14.72 -26.15
CA THR A 651 -12.65 15.68 -27.25
C THR A 651 -12.12 15.00 -28.50
N PHE A 652 -11.17 14.06 -28.34
CA PHE A 652 -10.56 13.39 -29.48
C PHE A 652 -11.55 12.49 -30.23
N ASN A 653 -12.33 11.69 -29.50
CA ASN A 653 -13.31 10.80 -30.13
C ASN A 653 -14.47 11.58 -30.76
N SER A 654 -14.93 12.67 -30.15
CA SER A 654 -15.89 13.57 -30.77
C SER A 654 -15.37 14.17 -32.09
N ALA A 655 -14.11 14.56 -32.13
CA ALA A 655 -13.47 15.05 -33.35
C ALA A 655 -13.39 13.94 -34.44
N LEU A 656 -13.05 12.71 -34.07
CA LEU A 656 -13.04 11.59 -35.02
C LEU A 656 -14.43 11.30 -35.60
N ILE A 657 -15.47 11.34 -34.77
CA ILE A 657 -16.87 11.17 -35.22
C ILE A 657 -17.25 12.30 -36.22
N ALA A 658 -16.92 13.55 -35.89
CA ALA A 658 -17.20 14.68 -36.77
C ALA A 658 -16.47 14.55 -38.13
N LEU A 659 -15.17 14.22 -38.12
CA LEU A 659 -14.39 14.01 -39.34
C LEU A 659 -14.88 12.82 -40.17
N GLY A 660 -15.34 11.77 -39.52
CA GLY A 660 -16.00 10.64 -40.18
C GLY A 660 -17.33 11.02 -40.83
N ALA A 661 -18.18 11.76 -40.12
CA ALA A 661 -19.47 12.29 -40.65
C ALA A 661 -19.28 13.22 -41.86
N LEU A 662 -18.24 14.07 -41.81
CA LEU A 662 -17.86 14.93 -42.94
C LEU A 662 -17.27 14.13 -44.14
N GLY A 663 -16.91 12.87 -43.95
CA GLY A 663 -16.34 12.00 -44.97
C GLY A 663 -14.83 12.22 -45.20
N ILE A 664 -14.16 12.94 -44.28
CA ILE A 664 -12.72 13.16 -44.33
C ILE A 664 -11.98 11.86 -43.90
N LEU A 665 -12.54 11.15 -42.92
CA LEU A 665 -11.97 9.88 -42.45
C LEU A 665 -12.82 8.70 -42.95
N GLN A 666 -12.13 7.66 -43.44
CA GLN A 666 -12.75 6.36 -43.77
C GLN A 666 -12.92 5.51 -42.50
N PRO A 667 -13.83 4.52 -42.48
CA PRO A 667 -14.07 3.67 -41.32
C PRO A 667 -12.81 3.01 -40.76
N ALA A 668 -11.94 2.46 -41.60
CA ALA A 668 -10.68 1.83 -41.16
C ALA A 668 -9.69 2.83 -40.55
N SER A 669 -9.62 4.05 -41.08
CA SER A 669 -8.75 5.12 -40.54
C SER A 669 -9.32 5.64 -39.22
N SER A 670 -10.61 5.81 -39.07
CA SER A 670 -11.27 6.18 -37.82
C SER A 670 -11.00 5.15 -36.72
N ALA A 671 -11.19 3.86 -37.03
CA ALA A 671 -10.91 2.76 -36.10
C ALA A 671 -9.41 2.69 -35.71
N MET A 672 -8.50 2.88 -36.69
CA MET A 672 -7.07 2.89 -36.40
C MET A 672 -6.65 4.04 -35.50
N LEU A 673 -7.10 5.26 -35.75
CA LEU A 673 -6.79 6.43 -34.93
C LEU A 673 -7.38 6.31 -33.52
N HIS A 674 -8.61 5.81 -33.42
CA HIS A 674 -9.26 5.52 -32.15
C HIS A 674 -8.44 4.51 -31.31
N ASN A 675 -8.05 3.37 -31.89
CA ASN A 675 -7.24 2.36 -31.20
C ASN A 675 -5.84 2.88 -30.84
N LEU A 676 -5.19 3.66 -31.71
CA LEU A 676 -3.91 4.32 -31.41
C LEU A 676 -4.03 5.28 -30.24
N SER A 677 -5.09 6.07 -30.17
CA SER A 677 -5.34 6.98 -29.04
C SER A 677 -5.55 6.22 -27.73
N THR A 678 -6.33 5.13 -27.76
CA THR A 678 -6.55 4.24 -26.61
C THR A 678 -5.23 3.66 -26.09
N ILE A 679 -4.37 3.20 -27.01
CA ILE A 679 -3.03 2.71 -26.66
C ILE A 679 -2.18 3.82 -26.04
N GLY A 680 -2.15 5.00 -26.67
CA GLY A 680 -1.36 6.13 -26.18
C GLY A 680 -1.75 6.58 -24.77
N ILE A 681 -3.08 6.66 -24.49
CA ILE A 681 -3.60 7.01 -23.17
C ILE A 681 -3.26 5.91 -22.15
N SER A 682 -3.39 4.64 -22.54
CA SER A 682 -3.08 3.51 -21.66
C SER A 682 -1.61 3.48 -21.29
N LEU A 683 -0.71 3.65 -22.25
CA LEU A 683 0.73 3.76 -22.00
C LEU A 683 1.07 4.95 -21.09
N LYS A 684 0.46 6.12 -21.34
CA LYS A 684 0.59 7.28 -20.48
C LYS A 684 0.10 7.01 -19.06
N SER A 685 -0.99 6.25 -18.91
CA SER A 685 -1.55 5.89 -17.60
C SER A 685 -0.64 4.97 -16.79
N MET A 686 0.23 4.21 -17.44
CA MET A 686 1.23 3.33 -16.79
C MET A 686 2.50 4.07 -16.35
N THR A 687 2.71 5.31 -16.77
CA THR A 687 3.90 6.10 -16.35
C THR A 687 3.74 6.62 -14.93
N ASN A 688 4.85 6.92 -14.27
CA ASN A 688 4.85 7.49 -12.94
C ASN A 688 4.07 8.81 -12.89
N LEU A 689 3.43 9.07 -11.76
CA LEU A 689 2.58 10.24 -11.50
C LEU A 689 3.42 11.42 -11.01
N ILE A 690 4.48 11.12 -10.25
CA ILE A 690 5.44 12.09 -9.75
C ILE A 690 6.70 12.00 -10.63
N PRO A 691 7.19 13.12 -11.21
CA PRO A 691 8.49 13.13 -11.86
C PRO A 691 9.62 12.79 -10.86
N GLU A 692 10.58 11.96 -11.27
CA GLU A 692 11.70 11.51 -10.41
C GLU A 692 12.46 12.67 -9.75
N GLU A 693 12.63 13.81 -10.46
CA GLU A 693 13.23 15.02 -9.89
C GLU A 693 12.41 15.64 -8.73
N LYS A 694 11.08 15.53 -8.76
CA LYS A 694 10.21 16.04 -7.68
C LYS A 694 10.14 15.08 -6.50
N ALA A 695 10.18 13.78 -6.75
CA ALA A 695 10.31 12.78 -5.71
C ALA A 695 11.66 12.91 -5.00
N GLN A 696 12.75 13.09 -5.76
CA GLN A 696 14.09 13.35 -5.19
C GLN A 696 14.20 14.71 -4.49
N LYS A 697 13.52 15.77 -4.95
CA LYS A 697 13.48 17.05 -4.24
C LYS A 697 12.68 17.00 -2.95
N ALA A 698 11.55 16.32 -2.93
CA ALA A 698 10.79 16.08 -1.69
C ALA A 698 11.60 15.24 -0.68
N LEU A 699 12.52 14.40 -1.17
CA LEU A 699 13.46 13.62 -0.37
C LEU A 699 14.79 14.37 -0.10
N ALA A 700 15.25 15.28 -0.96
CA ALA A 700 16.54 15.98 -0.86
C ALA A 700 16.46 17.28 -0.05
N GLU A 701 15.29 17.83 0.21
CA GLU A 701 15.08 18.82 1.28
C GLU A 701 15.24 18.19 2.69
N LYS A 702 15.79 16.98 2.73
CA LYS A 702 16.17 16.17 3.91
C LYS A 702 17.44 16.65 4.64
N ASN A 703 18.23 17.57 4.09
CA ASN A 703 19.47 18.06 4.72
C ASN A 703 19.35 19.52 5.15
#